data_7172d95e723be6c98ffe225c1316f281
#
_entry.id   7172d95e723be6c98ffe225c1316f281
#
_cell.length_a   1.000
_cell.length_b   1.000
_cell.length_c   1.000
_cell.angle_alpha   90.00
_cell.angle_beta   90.00
_cell.angle_gamma   90.00
#
_symmetry.space_group_name_H-M   'P 1'
#
loop_
_entity.id
_entity.type
_entity.pdbx_description
1 polymer ?
#
loop_
_entity_poly.entity_id
_entity_poly.type
_entity_poly.pdbx_seq_one_letter_code
_entity_poly.pdbx_strand_id
1 'polypeptide(L)'
;MARRYMIPWVYDLGVWIFTFCLDIFFREVYSRGAWRVPRRGPVIIVAAPHANQFVDSILLMRILKESASRRSSFLIAEKSMNEPYIGTMAGCMGALPVVRAMDKVTSAEGQIYLPDPEGDPTLVRGHGTDFTTEKFMPGGAIILPRVGRSSPEQRPIAEILGPDELRLQKPFKEFPEDHPLREALRTGTTFKVAPHIDQNRMFDAVYRELLAGGCIGIFPEGGSHDRPNLLPLKAGVSIMALGALARDPSCGLSIIPCGMNYFHPNKFRSRAVVEFGNPVQVHPDQIAAFQAGGKAKRDAVGSLLETIEKALGTVTQQAPDPETLMVIQATRRLYRPLRMKLPLPIVVELNRRLLKGYTQFQDEPQVVELKKAIASYNRRLRALGIRDHQVEWGDAHRHWWAILATLIYRVGELVVLAVGSLPSVALFWPVFVTAKVISVKKQRAALAGSVVKLQGRDVVGTWKILVAMGLAPTLYIWYTAVATVWLQYCRAERYLVTAVPWWMNARVYIPDFVPLWAFAVFFVGLMVAVSFAGLRIGEKGGDVLKSLPPLLVALSPISSTSLVRLRAERQALSAQVVHTIDTLAPEIFPDFESEKLITHGSFHDDAYQSSLKSMPSTSPPSRNRSESRGTEGDSRPRGFGDLIKPLTIGSPEDLGEVNRKIRDSMQDRGRRRRKSDLMDEDAAEAEEKKDR
;
A
#
# COMPACT_ATOMS: atom_id res chain seq x y z
N MET A 1 -27.49 17.50 5.21
CA MET A 1 -26.21 17.77 4.54
C MET A 1 -26.43 17.79 3.04
N ALA A 2 -26.07 18.90 2.37
CA ALA A 2 -26.21 19.04 0.93
C ALA A 2 -25.37 17.99 0.21
N ARG A 3 -25.94 17.37 -0.80
CA ARG A 3 -25.31 16.36 -1.65
C ARG A 3 -24.12 17.01 -2.36
N ARG A 4 -22.90 16.71 -1.94
CA ARG A 4 -21.69 17.08 -2.71
C ARG A 4 -21.50 16.03 -3.80
N TYR A 5 -21.91 16.38 -5.02
CA TYR A 5 -21.65 15.56 -6.20
C TYR A 5 -20.15 15.60 -6.53
N MET A 6 -19.62 14.48 -7.00
CA MET A 6 -18.29 14.45 -7.60
C MET A 6 -18.20 15.54 -8.66
N ILE A 7 -17.21 16.43 -8.53
CA ILE A 7 -16.96 17.47 -9.53
C ILE A 7 -15.82 16.95 -10.42
N PRO A 8 -16.09 16.57 -11.68
CA PRO A 8 -15.13 15.85 -12.53
C PRO A 8 -13.77 16.53 -12.66
N TRP A 9 -13.74 17.85 -12.88
CA TRP A 9 -12.47 18.57 -13.03
C TRP A 9 -11.71 18.70 -11.72
N VAL A 10 -12.40 18.84 -10.56
CA VAL A 10 -11.77 18.84 -9.22
C VAL A 10 -11.19 17.48 -8.91
N TYR A 11 -11.92 16.40 -9.22
CA TYR A 11 -11.42 15.04 -9.08
C TYR A 11 -10.15 14.85 -9.91
N ASP A 12 -10.16 15.25 -11.16
CA ASP A 12 -9.04 15.06 -12.07
C ASP A 12 -7.83 15.87 -11.67
N LEU A 13 -8.02 17.12 -11.24
CA LEU A 13 -6.97 17.97 -10.69
C LEU A 13 -6.42 17.41 -9.38
N GLY A 14 -7.29 16.99 -8.46
CA GLY A 14 -6.88 16.38 -7.20
C GLY A 14 -6.05 15.13 -7.42
N VAL A 15 -6.53 14.19 -8.26
CA VAL A 15 -5.77 12.98 -8.60
C VAL A 15 -4.43 13.33 -9.24
N TRP A 16 -4.35 14.34 -10.11
CA TRP A 16 -3.10 14.78 -10.74
C TRP A 16 -2.09 15.32 -9.71
N ILE A 17 -2.52 16.21 -8.80
CA ILE A 17 -1.67 16.75 -7.74
C ILE A 17 -1.15 15.64 -6.83
N PHE A 18 -2.05 14.76 -6.36
CA PHE A 18 -1.65 13.65 -5.50
C PHE A 18 -0.78 12.64 -6.22
N THR A 19 -1.02 12.37 -7.51
CA THR A 19 -0.16 11.51 -8.34
C THR A 19 1.26 12.03 -8.36
N PHE A 20 1.45 13.34 -8.58
CA PHE A 20 2.75 13.98 -8.52
C PHE A 20 3.45 13.77 -7.16
N CYS A 21 2.72 13.95 -6.05
CA CYS A 21 3.25 13.70 -4.71
C CYS A 21 3.59 12.22 -4.48
N LEU A 22 2.78 11.29 -4.99
CA LEU A 22 3.03 9.86 -4.90
C LEU A 22 4.27 9.44 -5.70
N ASP A 23 4.50 10.02 -6.88
CA ASP A 23 5.71 9.76 -7.69
C ASP A 23 7.00 10.27 -7.05
N ILE A 24 6.91 11.33 -6.22
CA ILE A 24 8.02 11.76 -5.37
C ILE A 24 8.22 10.76 -4.23
N PHE A 25 7.14 10.31 -3.58
CA PHE A 25 7.22 9.47 -2.38
C PHE A 25 7.56 8.03 -2.70
N PHE A 26 6.94 7.43 -3.72
CA PHE A 26 7.23 6.08 -4.18
C PHE A 26 8.23 6.13 -5.33
N ARG A 27 9.18 5.20 -5.33
CA ARG A 27 10.15 5.04 -6.42
C ARG A 27 9.51 4.40 -7.65
N GLU A 28 8.66 3.41 -7.41
CA GLU A 28 8.02 2.61 -8.44
C GLU A 28 6.64 2.16 -7.95
N VAL A 29 5.64 2.34 -8.81
CA VAL A 29 4.28 1.86 -8.61
C VAL A 29 3.90 1.06 -9.84
N TYR A 30 3.52 -0.20 -9.64
CA TYR A 30 3.07 -1.08 -10.72
C TYR A 30 1.64 -1.49 -10.53
N SER A 31 0.87 -1.53 -11.62
CA SER A 31 -0.45 -2.14 -11.65
C SER A 31 -0.41 -3.47 -12.40
N ARG A 32 -1.06 -4.49 -11.86
CA ARG A 32 -1.21 -5.81 -12.48
C ARG A 32 -2.68 -6.16 -12.58
N GLY A 33 -3.13 -6.64 -13.73
CA GLY A 33 -4.51 -7.07 -13.90
C GLY A 33 -5.54 -5.93 -14.02
N ALA A 34 -5.13 -4.67 -14.15
CA ALA A 34 -6.03 -3.53 -14.23
C ALA A 34 -6.99 -3.58 -15.45
N TRP A 35 -6.65 -4.34 -16.51
CA TRP A 35 -7.54 -4.59 -17.65
C TRP A 35 -8.80 -5.37 -17.28
N ARG A 36 -8.85 -6.05 -16.12
CA ARG A 36 -10.01 -6.80 -15.63
C ARG A 36 -11.11 -5.88 -15.11
N VAL A 37 -10.78 -4.62 -14.86
CA VAL A 37 -11.75 -3.62 -14.40
C VAL A 37 -12.58 -3.17 -15.60
N PRO A 38 -13.91 -3.37 -15.59
CA PRO A 38 -14.79 -2.94 -16.66
C PRO A 38 -14.75 -1.42 -16.82
N ARG A 39 -14.65 -0.95 -18.05
CA ARG A 39 -14.66 0.49 -18.34
C ARG A 39 -16.02 1.15 -18.13
N ARG A 40 -17.11 0.39 -18.16
CA ARG A 40 -18.50 0.84 -17.98
C ARG A 40 -19.24 -0.14 -17.08
N GLY A 41 -20.37 0.30 -16.54
CA GLY A 41 -21.21 -0.48 -15.62
C GLY A 41 -20.76 -0.37 -14.16
N PRO A 42 -21.57 -0.87 -13.22
CA PRO A 42 -21.28 -0.81 -11.78
C PRO A 42 -20.10 -1.69 -11.41
N VAL A 43 -19.21 -1.13 -10.59
CA VAL A 43 -18.03 -1.86 -10.11
C VAL A 43 -17.80 -1.59 -8.63
N ILE A 44 -17.58 -2.64 -7.85
CA ILE A 44 -17.04 -2.55 -6.49
C ILE A 44 -15.60 -3.05 -6.51
N ILE A 45 -14.65 -2.18 -6.21
CA ILE A 45 -13.25 -2.54 -5.99
C ILE A 45 -13.07 -2.84 -4.51
N VAL A 46 -12.78 -4.08 -4.19
CA VAL A 46 -12.54 -4.54 -2.81
C VAL A 46 -11.04 -4.61 -2.58
N ALA A 47 -10.49 -3.63 -1.88
CA ALA A 47 -9.05 -3.48 -1.73
C ALA A 47 -8.57 -3.90 -0.33
N ALA A 48 -7.46 -4.64 -0.28
CA ALA A 48 -6.79 -5.07 0.95
C ALA A 48 -5.30 -5.38 0.69
N PRO A 49 -4.40 -5.34 1.71
CA PRO A 49 -4.63 -4.75 3.03
C PRO A 49 -4.70 -3.22 2.98
N HIS A 50 -5.39 -2.61 3.95
CA HIS A 50 -5.41 -1.15 4.10
C HIS A 50 -4.20 -0.67 4.89
N ALA A 51 -3.09 -0.43 4.18
CA ALA A 51 -1.77 -0.25 4.78
C ALA A 51 -1.29 1.22 4.88
N ASN A 52 -1.96 2.18 4.23
CA ASN A 52 -1.51 3.58 4.15
C ASN A 52 -2.66 4.61 4.16
N GLN A 53 -3.69 4.38 4.94
CA GLN A 53 -4.83 5.31 5.07
C GLN A 53 -5.30 5.84 3.70
N PHE A 54 -5.42 7.18 3.54
CA PHE A 54 -5.93 7.77 2.30
C PHE A 54 -4.99 7.60 1.09
N VAL A 55 -3.70 7.33 1.29
CA VAL A 55 -2.75 7.08 0.19
C VAL A 55 -3.19 5.89 -0.64
N ASP A 56 -3.74 4.85 -0.01
CA ASP A 56 -4.25 3.66 -0.69
C ASP A 56 -5.39 4.02 -1.65
N SER A 57 -6.34 4.84 -1.19
CA SER A 57 -7.47 5.30 -2.01
C SER A 57 -6.99 6.12 -3.20
N ILE A 58 -6.07 7.05 -2.98
CA ILE A 58 -5.53 7.91 -4.05
C ILE A 58 -4.74 7.08 -5.08
N LEU A 59 -3.96 6.12 -4.61
CA LEU A 59 -3.22 5.23 -5.50
C LEU A 59 -4.15 4.41 -6.40
N LEU A 60 -5.26 3.91 -5.83
CA LEU A 60 -6.31 3.24 -6.61
C LEU A 60 -7.01 4.19 -7.57
N MET A 61 -7.39 5.40 -7.15
CA MET A 61 -7.99 6.42 -8.02
C MET A 61 -7.12 6.70 -9.23
N ARG A 62 -5.80 6.86 -9.01
CA ARG A 62 -4.82 7.04 -10.08
C ARG A 62 -4.85 5.88 -11.05
N ILE A 63 -4.67 4.65 -10.58
CA ILE A 63 -4.57 3.46 -11.42
C ILE A 63 -5.87 3.20 -12.19
N LEU A 64 -7.03 3.36 -11.54
CA LEU A 64 -8.33 3.21 -12.19
C LEU A 64 -8.55 4.26 -13.28
N LYS A 65 -8.10 5.50 -13.06
CA LYS A 65 -8.15 6.55 -14.07
C LYS A 65 -7.23 6.28 -15.25
N GLU A 66 -5.99 5.88 -15.00
CA GLU A 66 -4.97 5.61 -16.01
C GLU A 66 -5.29 4.35 -16.83
N SER A 67 -5.71 3.26 -16.19
CA SER A 67 -5.85 1.95 -16.84
C SER A 67 -7.27 1.65 -17.34
N ALA A 68 -8.30 2.11 -16.64
CA ALA A 68 -9.70 1.85 -16.96
C ALA A 68 -10.49 3.10 -17.37
N SER A 69 -9.86 4.29 -17.33
CA SER A 69 -10.49 5.60 -17.58
C SER A 69 -11.71 5.85 -16.68
N ARG A 70 -11.65 5.35 -15.43
CA ARG A 70 -12.75 5.46 -14.46
C ARG A 70 -12.41 6.39 -13.31
N ARG A 71 -13.40 7.19 -12.91
CA ARG A 71 -13.42 7.86 -11.62
C ARG A 71 -14.07 6.94 -10.61
N SER A 72 -13.53 6.87 -9.40
CA SER A 72 -14.03 6.00 -8.34
C SER A 72 -14.35 6.79 -7.08
N SER A 73 -15.48 6.48 -6.46
CA SER A 73 -15.90 6.98 -5.16
C SER A 73 -15.41 6.05 -4.06
N PHE A 74 -14.89 6.60 -2.95
CA PHE A 74 -14.44 5.81 -1.82
C PHE A 74 -15.31 6.07 -0.60
N LEU A 75 -15.50 5.02 0.20
CA LEU A 75 -16.15 5.13 1.49
C LEU A 75 -15.17 5.70 2.51
N ILE A 76 -15.52 6.80 3.15
CA ILE A 76 -14.70 7.48 4.15
C ILE A 76 -15.46 7.63 5.46
N ALA A 77 -14.77 7.52 6.61
CA ALA A 77 -15.43 7.75 7.90
C ALA A 77 -15.99 9.17 8.01
N GLU A 78 -17.22 9.32 8.52
CA GLU A 78 -17.89 10.62 8.72
C GLU A 78 -17.02 11.60 9.52
N LYS A 79 -16.29 11.10 10.51
CA LYS A 79 -15.33 11.90 11.28
C LYS A 79 -14.29 12.59 10.38
N SER A 80 -13.78 11.91 9.36
CA SER A 80 -12.82 12.49 8.41
C SER A 80 -13.51 13.45 7.42
N MET A 81 -14.79 13.24 7.12
CA MET A 81 -15.59 14.19 6.30
C MET A 81 -15.91 15.49 7.03
N ASN A 82 -15.91 15.49 8.36
CA ASN A 82 -16.15 16.67 9.19
C ASN A 82 -14.86 17.47 9.44
N GLU A 83 -13.68 16.93 9.09
CA GLU A 83 -12.43 17.69 9.16
C GLU A 83 -12.43 18.80 8.09
N PRO A 84 -12.14 20.06 8.47
CA PRO A 84 -12.02 21.15 7.50
C PRO A 84 -10.94 20.79 6.46
N TYR A 85 -11.10 21.26 5.22
CA TYR A 85 -10.24 20.98 4.06
C TYR A 85 -10.31 19.52 3.58
N ILE A 86 -10.05 18.50 4.44
CA ILE A 86 -10.08 17.08 4.08
C ILE A 86 -11.48 16.67 3.64
N GLY A 87 -12.50 16.99 4.45
CA GLY A 87 -13.88 16.65 4.13
C GLY A 87 -14.43 17.36 2.92
N THR A 88 -14.06 18.64 2.74
CA THR A 88 -14.46 19.40 1.55
C THR A 88 -13.85 18.81 0.29
N MET A 89 -12.54 18.52 0.30
CA MET A 89 -11.84 17.93 -0.83
C MET A 89 -12.34 16.52 -1.14
N ALA A 90 -12.47 15.66 -0.11
CA ALA A 90 -13.02 14.33 -0.26
C ALA A 90 -14.46 14.34 -0.84
N GLY A 91 -15.30 15.27 -0.39
CA GLY A 91 -16.66 15.46 -0.93
C GLY A 91 -16.66 15.87 -2.40
N CYS A 92 -15.80 16.80 -2.81
CA CYS A 92 -15.64 17.20 -4.21
C CYS A 92 -15.06 16.06 -5.09
N MET A 93 -14.27 15.16 -4.49
CA MET A 93 -13.77 13.95 -5.14
C MET A 93 -14.75 12.78 -5.11
N GLY A 94 -15.99 12.97 -4.63
CA GLY A 94 -17.05 11.96 -4.66
C GLY A 94 -16.97 10.94 -3.54
N ALA A 95 -16.29 11.22 -2.44
CA ALA A 95 -16.25 10.32 -1.30
C ALA A 95 -17.63 10.20 -0.62
N LEU A 96 -17.99 8.99 -0.19
CA LEU A 96 -19.23 8.66 0.47
C LEU A 96 -19.01 8.52 1.99
N PRO A 97 -19.73 9.29 2.83
CA PRO A 97 -19.55 9.22 4.28
C PRO A 97 -20.11 7.93 4.86
N VAL A 98 -19.34 7.28 5.73
CA VAL A 98 -19.74 6.13 6.53
C VAL A 98 -19.77 6.53 7.99
N VAL A 99 -20.94 6.45 8.59
CA VAL A 99 -21.11 6.68 10.02
C VAL A 99 -20.72 5.40 10.77
N ARG A 100 -19.84 5.54 11.75
CA ARG A 100 -19.43 4.41 12.61
C ARG A 100 -19.90 4.68 14.03
N ALA A 101 -20.54 3.70 14.66
CA ALA A 101 -20.96 3.82 16.06
C ALA A 101 -19.79 4.18 17.00
N MET A 102 -18.61 3.60 16.75
CA MET A 102 -17.40 3.85 17.53
C MET A 102 -16.86 5.29 17.41
N ASP A 103 -17.19 6.02 16.35
CA ASP A 103 -16.81 7.43 16.19
C ASP A 103 -17.71 8.38 16.97
N LYS A 104 -18.89 7.91 17.41
CA LYS A 104 -19.90 8.65 18.19
C LYS A 104 -20.04 8.15 19.63
N VAL A 105 -19.04 7.44 20.12
CA VAL A 105 -19.00 6.95 21.51
C VAL A 105 -18.88 8.13 22.45
N THR A 106 -19.80 8.20 23.41
CA THR A 106 -19.81 9.19 24.49
C THR A 106 -19.62 8.49 25.84
N SER A 107 -19.01 9.16 26.80
CA SER A 107 -19.01 8.70 28.19
C SER A 107 -20.43 8.86 28.75
N ALA A 108 -20.92 7.81 29.40
CA ALA A 108 -22.17 7.86 30.13
C ALA A 108 -21.92 8.37 31.56
N GLU A 109 -22.94 8.94 32.14
CA GLU A 109 -22.93 9.35 33.54
C GLU A 109 -23.32 8.16 34.42
N GLY A 110 -22.83 8.13 35.67
CA GLY A 110 -23.07 7.04 36.60
C GLY A 110 -22.22 5.80 36.33
N GLN A 111 -22.69 4.69 36.89
CA GLN A 111 -22.02 3.38 36.82
C GLN A 111 -23.03 2.31 36.46
N ILE A 112 -22.55 1.19 35.92
CA ILE A 112 -23.36 0.01 35.63
C ILE A 112 -22.83 -1.21 36.37
N TYR A 113 -23.73 -2.10 36.75
CA TYR A 113 -23.41 -3.38 37.36
C TYR A 113 -24.39 -4.46 36.92
N LEU A 114 -24.03 -5.70 37.14
CA LEU A 114 -24.86 -6.87 36.88
C LEU A 114 -25.50 -7.32 38.22
N PRO A 115 -26.82 -7.21 38.36
CA PRO A 115 -27.48 -7.59 39.60
C PRO A 115 -27.44 -9.09 39.88
N ASP A 116 -27.51 -9.89 38.84
CA ASP A 116 -27.47 -11.35 38.90
C ASP A 116 -26.55 -11.88 37.76
N PRO A 117 -25.22 -11.91 37.98
CA PRO A 117 -24.28 -12.39 36.97
C PRO A 117 -24.42 -13.88 36.60
N GLU A 118 -25.01 -14.71 37.49
CA GLU A 118 -25.14 -16.17 37.29
C GLU A 118 -26.51 -16.55 36.73
N GLY A 119 -27.59 -15.90 37.15
CA GLY A 119 -28.95 -16.19 36.72
C GLY A 119 -29.37 -15.45 35.42
N ASP A 120 -29.19 -14.13 35.38
CA ASP A 120 -29.44 -13.33 34.17
C ASP A 120 -28.28 -12.37 33.86
N PRO A 121 -27.24 -12.86 33.23
CA PRO A 121 -26.06 -12.06 32.89
C PRO A 121 -26.31 -11.01 31.78
N THR A 122 -27.54 -10.94 31.25
CA THR A 122 -27.94 -9.93 30.24
C THR A 122 -28.59 -8.71 30.86
N LEU A 123 -29.06 -8.80 32.10
CA LEU A 123 -29.65 -7.69 32.81
C LEU A 123 -28.58 -6.76 33.38
N VAL A 124 -28.66 -5.48 33.06
CA VAL A 124 -27.73 -4.45 33.54
C VAL A 124 -28.52 -3.39 34.29
N ARG A 125 -28.07 -3.04 35.48
CA ARG A 125 -28.61 -1.93 36.28
C ARG A 125 -27.61 -0.76 36.31
N GLY A 126 -28.20 0.43 36.31
CA GLY A 126 -27.49 1.70 36.45
C GLY A 126 -27.52 2.22 37.87
N HIS A 127 -26.42 2.81 38.33
CA HIS A 127 -26.37 3.61 39.53
C HIS A 127 -26.01 5.04 39.17
N GLY A 128 -26.96 5.96 39.35
CA GLY A 128 -26.82 7.34 38.88
C GLY A 128 -26.84 7.49 37.36
N THR A 129 -27.45 6.53 36.65
CA THR A 129 -27.60 6.53 35.19
C THR A 129 -29.08 6.48 34.85
N ASP A 130 -29.53 7.30 33.93
CA ASP A 130 -30.87 7.23 33.37
C ASP A 130 -30.84 6.70 31.95
N PHE A 131 -31.29 5.45 31.75
CA PHE A 131 -31.30 4.77 30.46
C PHE A 131 -32.45 5.24 29.54
N THR A 132 -33.36 6.06 29.99
CA THR A 132 -34.46 6.62 29.16
C THR A 132 -34.00 7.80 28.32
N THR A 133 -32.78 8.31 28.54
CA THR A 133 -32.22 9.41 27.78
C THR A 133 -31.94 9.04 26.32
N GLU A 134 -32.00 10.02 25.41
CA GLU A 134 -31.74 9.81 23.97
C GLU A 134 -30.38 9.15 23.63
N LYS A 135 -29.45 9.12 24.59
CA LYS A 135 -28.15 8.46 24.43
C LYS A 135 -28.29 6.94 24.34
N PHE A 136 -29.33 6.38 24.95
CA PHE A 136 -29.59 4.94 24.97
C PHE A 136 -30.71 4.59 24.04
N MET A 137 -30.48 3.64 23.16
CA MET A 137 -31.49 3.14 22.22
C MET A 137 -31.28 1.64 22.01
N PRO A 138 -32.38 0.88 21.77
CA PRO A 138 -32.24 -0.50 21.31
C PRO A 138 -31.38 -0.57 20.05
N GLY A 139 -30.42 -1.52 20.03
CA GLY A 139 -29.42 -1.60 18.97
C GLY A 139 -28.18 -0.72 19.15
N GLY A 140 -28.21 0.24 20.10
CA GLY A 140 -26.99 0.89 20.61
C GLY A 140 -26.10 -0.11 21.35
N ALA A 141 -24.93 0.30 21.80
CA ALA A 141 -24.02 -0.60 22.51
C ALA A 141 -23.45 0.02 23.78
N ILE A 142 -23.37 -0.78 24.84
CA ILE A 142 -22.60 -0.47 26.04
C ILE A 142 -21.17 -0.95 25.86
N ILE A 143 -20.22 -0.12 26.24
CA ILE A 143 -18.79 -0.35 26.10
C ILE A 143 -18.13 -0.22 27.47
N LEU A 144 -17.52 -1.30 27.94
CA LEU A 144 -16.78 -1.33 29.20
C LEU A 144 -15.45 -0.60 29.11
N PRO A 145 -14.87 -0.15 30.23
CA PRO A 145 -13.55 0.44 30.27
C PRO A 145 -12.49 -0.51 29.69
N ARG A 146 -11.50 0.08 29.04
CA ARG A 146 -10.38 -0.69 28.50
C ARG A 146 -9.43 -1.09 29.64
N VAL A 147 -9.16 -2.38 29.75
CA VAL A 147 -8.15 -2.92 30.65
C VAL A 147 -6.96 -3.43 29.85
N GLY A 148 -5.78 -2.88 30.09
CA GLY A 148 -4.55 -3.24 29.38
C GLY A 148 -4.57 -2.93 27.89
N ARG A 149 -4.09 -3.88 27.08
CA ARG A 149 -4.02 -3.78 25.60
C ARG A 149 -5.20 -4.45 24.88
N SER A 150 -6.15 -5.03 25.62
CA SER A 150 -7.30 -5.70 25.03
C SER A 150 -8.29 -4.71 24.41
N SER A 151 -9.08 -5.20 23.46
CA SER A 151 -10.23 -4.41 22.94
C SER A 151 -11.24 -4.22 24.08
N PRO A 152 -11.82 -3.04 24.23
CA PRO A 152 -12.89 -2.85 25.17
C PRO A 152 -14.06 -3.78 24.83
N GLU A 153 -14.61 -4.41 25.84
CA GLU A 153 -15.78 -5.28 25.66
C GLU A 153 -17.01 -4.42 25.36
N GLN A 154 -17.78 -4.80 24.35
CA GLN A 154 -18.99 -4.09 23.94
C GLN A 154 -20.15 -5.05 23.70
N ARG A 155 -21.34 -4.66 24.14
CA ARG A 155 -22.57 -5.44 23.94
C ARG A 155 -23.71 -4.55 23.48
N PRO A 156 -24.45 -4.99 22.44
CA PRO A 156 -25.61 -4.24 21.98
C PRO A 156 -26.77 -4.34 22.99
N ILE A 157 -27.50 -3.23 23.11
CA ILE A 157 -28.70 -3.12 23.92
C ILE A 157 -29.82 -3.82 23.18
N ALA A 158 -30.52 -4.74 23.87
CA ALA A 158 -31.73 -5.37 23.33
C ALA A 158 -32.95 -4.46 23.53
N GLU A 159 -33.17 -4.08 24.78
CA GLU A 159 -34.34 -3.26 25.20
C GLU A 159 -33.99 -2.44 26.45
N ILE A 160 -34.74 -1.37 26.66
CA ILE A 160 -34.67 -0.53 27.85
C ILE A 160 -35.90 -0.86 28.67
N LEU A 161 -35.69 -1.39 29.90
CA LEU A 161 -36.74 -1.85 30.78
C LEU A 161 -37.28 -0.73 31.69
N GLY A 162 -36.40 0.23 32.01
CA GLY A 162 -36.71 1.33 32.90
C GLY A 162 -35.62 2.39 32.93
N PRO A 163 -35.76 3.41 33.80
CA PRO A 163 -34.74 4.45 33.94
C PRO A 163 -33.37 3.91 34.39
N ASP A 164 -33.36 2.87 35.21
CA ASP A 164 -32.18 2.28 35.83
C ASP A 164 -31.92 0.83 35.40
N GLU A 165 -32.74 0.28 34.49
CA GLU A 165 -32.57 -1.10 33.98
C GLU A 165 -32.63 -1.19 32.47
N LEU A 166 -31.70 -1.99 31.92
CA LEU A 166 -31.72 -2.37 30.50
C LEU A 166 -31.26 -3.82 30.32
N ARG A 167 -31.60 -4.41 29.18
CA ARG A 167 -31.20 -5.76 28.78
C ARG A 167 -30.29 -5.72 27.57
N LEU A 168 -29.20 -6.51 27.64
CA LEU A 168 -28.28 -6.71 26.54
C LEU A 168 -28.74 -7.85 25.64
N GLN A 169 -28.39 -7.80 24.34
CA GLN A 169 -28.67 -8.91 23.40
C GLN A 169 -27.85 -10.17 23.70
N LYS A 170 -26.69 -10.02 24.30
CA LYS A 170 -25.79 -11.10 24.74
C LYS A 170 -25.06 -10.67 26.01
N PRO A 171 -24.76 -11.60 26.92
CA PRO A 171 -23.99 -11.28 28.11
C PRO A 171 -22.59 -10.78 27.77
N PHE A 172 -21.97 -10.05 28.68
CA PHE A 172 -20.52 -9.78 28.59
C PHE A 172 -19.76 -11.09 28.60
N LYS A 173 -18.54 -11.10 28.05
CA LYS A 173 -17.66 -12.26 28.14
C LYS A 173 -17.35 -12.55 29.60
N GLU A 174 -17.26 -13.81 29.92
CA GLU A 174 -16.73 -14.24 31.21
C GLU A 174 -15.26 -13.78 31.33
N PHE A 175 -14.97 -13.08 32.41
CA PHE A 175 -13.63 -12.64 32.73
C PHE A 175 -12.99 -13.61 33.72
N PRO A 176 -11.67 -13.92 33.59
CA PRO A 176 -10.92 -14.67 34.59
C PRO A 176 -11.08 -14.09 36.00
N GLU A 177 -10.85 -14.88 37.02
CA GLU A 177 -11.04 -14.44 38.41
C GLU A 177 -10.20 -13.24 38.81
N ASP A 178 -8.98 -13.17 38.30
CA ASP A 178 -8.06 -12.04 38.53
C ASP A 178 -8.32 -10.81 37.64
N HIS A 179 -9.36 -10.82 36.80
CA HIS A 179 -9.58 -9.72 35.87
C HIS A 179 -10.35 -8.58 36.54
N PRO A 180 -9.84 -7.33 36.55
CA PRO A 180 -10.45 -6.19 37.25
C PRO A 180 -11.91 -5.89 36.87
N LEU A 181 -12.34 -6.24 35.62
CA LEU A 181 -13.73 -6.03 35.22
C LEU A 181 -14.71 -7.00 35.83
N ARG A 182 -14.30 -8.16 36.35
CA ARG A 182 -15.21 -9.13 37.00
C ARG A 182 -15.79 -8.56 38.26
N GLU A 183 -14.95 -8.01 39.12
CA GLU A 183 -15.37 -7.36 40.38
C GLU A 183 -16.07 -6.03 40.10
N ALA A 184 -15.53 -5.25 39.17
CA ALA A 184 -16.14 -3.98 38.78
C ALA A 184 -17.56 -4.11 38.17
N LEU A 185 -17.88 -5.23 37.52
CA LEU A 185 -19.24 -5.52 37.08
C LEU A 185 -20.20 -5.95 38.18
N ARG A 186 -19.69 -6.39 39.36
CA ARG A 186 -20.50 -6.69 40.54
C ARG A 186 -20.73 -5.45 41.40
N THR A 187 -19.74 -4.59 41.54
CA THR A 187 -19.73 -3.42 42.43
C THR A 187 -20.14 -2.13 41.76
N GLY A 188 -19.92 -2.00 40.47
CA GLY A 188 -20.18 -0.83 39.66
C GLY A 188 -18.98 -0.37 38.82
N THR A 189 -19.14 -0.15 37.54
CA THR A 189 -18.10 0.33 36.64
C THR A 189 -18.59 1.49 35.78
N THR A 190 -17.70 2.43 35.50
CA THR A 190 -17.96 3.46 34.49
C THR A 190 -18.05 2.82 33.12
N PHE A 191 -18.78 3.43 32.22
CA PHE A 191 -19.00 2.88 30.90
C PHE A 191 -19.16 3.97 29.84
N LYS A 192 -19.12 3.56 28.57
CA LYS A 192 -19.41 4.41 27.43
C LYS A 192 -20.57 3.82 26.65
N VAL A 193 -21.30 4.70 25.96
CA VAL A 193 -22.41 4.29 25.10
C VAL A 193 -22.10 4.66 23.65
N ALA A 194 -22.38 3.74 22.75
CA ALA A 194 -22.37 3.96 21.31
C ALA A 194 -23.83 3.98 20.81
N PRO A 195 -24.25 5.03 20.09
CA PRO A 195 -25.62 5.11 19.60
C PRO A 195 -25.88 4.05 18.52
N HIS A 196 -27.15 3.67 18.37
CA HIS A 196 -27.58 2.93 17.18
C HIS A 196 -27.46 3.81 15.95
N ILE A 197 -26.85 3.27 14.87
CA ILE A 197 -26.68 4.00 13.61
C ILE A 197 -27.47 3.32 12.52
N ASP A 198 -28.46 4.04 12.00
CA ASP A 198 -29.14 3.65 10.77
C ASP A 198 -28.20 3.82 9.58
N GLN A 199 -27.73 2.70 9.04
CA GLN A 199 -26.87 2.66 7.86
C GLN A 199 -27.63 2.71 6.53
N ASN A 200 -28.97 2.68 6.55
CA ASN A 200 -29.79 2.62 5.32
C ASN A 200 -29.49 3.80 4.40
N ARG A 201 -29.36 5.01 4.95
CA ARG A 201 -29.03 6.23 4.18
C ARG A 201 -27.69 6.10 3.43
N MET A 202 -26.69 5.48 4.05
CA MET A 202 -25.40 5.23 3.44
C MET A 202 -25.51 4.19 2.33
N PHE A 203 -26.19 3.05 2.61
CA PHE A 203 -26.43 2.03 1.60
C PHE A 203 -27.23 2.57 0.41
N ASP A 204 -28.23 3.39 0.62
CA ASP A 204 -28.99 4.02 -0.46
C ASP A 204 -28.14 4.95 -1.33
N ALA A 205 -27.17 5.65 -0.74
CA ALA A 205 -26.22 6.45 -1.53
C ALA A 205 -25.31 5.56 -2.38
N VAL A 206 -24.83 4.45 -1.83
CA VAL A 206 -24.03 3.45 -2.54
C VAL A 206 -24.81 2.81 -3.68
N TYR A 207 -26.05 2.38 -3.43
CA TYR A 207 -26.89 1.76 -4.46
C TYR A 207 -27.16 2.71 -5.63
N ARG A 208 -27.46 3.97 -5.34
CA ARG A 208 -27.67 4.99 -6.39
C ARG A 208 -26.42 5.19 -7.24
N GLU A 209 -25.24 5.21 -6.63
CA GLU A 209 -23.96 5.35 -7.35
C GLU A 209 -23.70 4.12 -8.22
N LEU A 210 -23.92 2.90 -7.69
CA LEU A 210 -23.73 1.66 -8.44
C LEU A 210 -24.73 1.54 -9.60
N LEU A 211 -26.04 1.77 -9.34
CA LEU A 211 -27.07 1.66 -10.38
C LEU A 211 -26.89 2.73 -11.48
N ALA A 212 -26.24 3.86 -11.17
CA ALA A 212 -25.80 4.83 -12.17
C ALA A 212 -24.57 4.37 -12.98
N GLY A 213 -24.07 3.13 -12.78
CA GLY A 213 -22.88 2.61 -13.45
C GLY A 213 -21.58 3.10 -12.83
N GLY A 214 -21.60 3.62 -11.60
CA GLY A 214 -20.45 4.14 -10.88
C GLY A 214 -19.44 3.08 -10.46
N CYS A 215 -18.28 3.53 -10.01
CA CYS A 215 -17.21 2.69 -9.47
C CYS A 215 -16.98 3.06 -8.00
N ILE A 216 -17.13 2.08 -7.11
CA ILE A 216 -16.93 2.28 -5.67
C ILE A 216 -15.73 1.49 -5.20
N GLY A 217 -14.81 2.15 -4.48
CA GLY A 217 -13.70 1.52 -3.78
C GLY A 217 -14.01 1.35 -2.29
N ILE A 218 -13.74 0.17 -1.75
CA ILE A 218 -13.93 -0.14 -0.34
C ILE A 218 -12.74 -0.92 0.21
N PHE A 219 -12.35 -0.59 1.46
CA PHE A 219 -11.45 -1.39 2.27
C PHE A 219 -12.28 -2.16 3.31
N PRO A 220 -12.54 -3.47 3.09
CA PRO A 220 -13.50 -4.22 3.91
C PRO A 220 -13.00 -4.46 5.34
N GLU A 221 -11.73 -4.25 5.62
CA GLU A 221 -11.13 -4.31 6.95
C GLU A 221 -11.63 -3.17 7.88
N GLY A 222 -12.14 -2.10 7.29
CA GLY A 222 -12.76 -0.99 7.99
C GLY A 222 -11.81 -0.04 8.71
N GLY A 223 -10.50 -0.25 8.60
CA GLY A 223 -9.48 0.65 9.13
C GLY A 223 -8.08 0.23 8.69
N SER A 224 -7.16 1.20 8.64
CA SER A 224 -5.76 0.93 8.26
C SER A 224 -4.98 0.26 9.39
N HIS A 225 -4.08 -0.64 9.02
CA HIS A 225 -3.23 -1.37 9.95
C HIS A 225 -1.87 -1.75 9.32
N ASP A 226 -0.95 -2.21 10.15
CA ASP A 226 0.40 -2.64 9.75
C ASP A 226 0.68 -4.11 10.08
N ARG A 227 -0.38 -4.94 10.10
CA ARG A 227 -0.28 -6.39 10.31
C ARG A 227 0.09 -7.11 9.01
N PRO A 228 0.81 -8.25 9.09
CA PRO A 228 1.15 -9.06 7.93
C PRO A 228 -0.04 -9.84 7.35
N ASN A 229 -1.13 -10.03 8.15
CA ASN A 229 -2.35 -10.73 7.78
C ASN A 229 -3.48 -9.75 7.54
N LEU A 230 -4.48 -10.16 6.77
CA LEU A 230 -5.73 -9.42 6.65
C LEU A 230 -6.47 -9.41 8.01
N LEU A 231 -7.16 -8.32 8.26
CA LEU A 231 -8.13 -8.27 9.35
C LEU A 231 -9.43 -8.96 8.92
N PRO A 232 -10.24 -9.45 9.87
CA PRO A 232 -11.56 -9.96 9.55
C PRO A 232 -12.36 -8.95 8.74
N LEU A 233 -12.89 -9.41 7.61
CA LEU A 233 -13.62 -8.56 6.69
C LEU A 233 -14.99 -8.21 7.25
N LYS A 234 -15.43 -6.99 7.02
CA LYS A 234 -16.76 -6.51 7.42
C LYS A 234 -17.79 -6.82 6.33
N ALA A 235 -18.96 -7.28 6.74
CA ALA A 235 -20.07 -7.67 5.88
C ALA A 235 -20.60 -6.54 4.95
N GLY A 236 -20.21 -5.29 5.17
CA GLY A 236 -20.68 -4.14 4.41
C GLY A 236 -20.52 -4.29 2.90
N VAL A 237 -19.42 -4.87 2.44
CA VAL A 237 -19.16 -5.10 1.00
C VAL A 237 -20.18 -6.06 0.39
N SER A 238 -20.47 -7.17 1.07
CA SER A 238 -21.47 -8.16 0.61
C SER A 238 -22.89 -7.58 0.62
N ILE A 239 -23.22 -6.79 1.64
CA ILE A 239 -24.53 -6.11 1.72
C ILE A 239 -24.68 -5.10 0.58
N MET A 240 -23.65 -4.34 0.24
CA MET A 240 -23.65 -3.40 -0.89
C MET A 240 -23.85 -4.13 -2.22
N ALA A 241 -23.14 -5.23 -2.43
CA ALA A 241 -23.21 -6.00 -3.67
C ALA A 241 -24.58 -6.67 -3.84
N LEU A 242 -25.01 -7.44 -2.83
CA LEU A 242 -26.30 -8.13 -2.86
C LEU A 242 -27.49 -7.16 -2.89
N GLY A 243 -27.39 -6.05 -2.15
CA GLY A 243 -28.46 -5.05 -2.14
C GLY A 243 -28.58 -4.25 -3.44
N ALA A 244 -27.49 -4.04 -4.19
CA ALA A 244 -27.56 -3.46 -5.52
C ALA A 244 -28.20 -4.43 -6.52
N LEU A 245 -27.76 -5.71 -6.51
CA LEU A 245 -28.29 -6.77 -7.36
C LEU A 245 -29.73 -7.14 -7.02
N ALA A 246 -30.15 -7.05 -5.76
CA ALA A 246 -31.53 -7.26 -5.34
C ALA A 246 -32.49 -6.18 -5.85
N ARG A 247 -31.99 -4.94 -6.09
CA ARG A 247 -32.75 -3.83 -6.68
C ARG A 247 -32.82 -3.90 -8.21
N ASP A 248 -31.70 -4.28 -8.83
CA ASP A 248 -31.61 -4.50 -10.28
C ASP A 248 -30.65 -5.65 -10.59
N PRO A 249 -31.18 -6.87 -10.76
CA PRO A 249 -30.37 -8.04 -11.12
C PRO A 249 -29.64 -7.90 -12.46
N SER A 250 -30.15 -7.04 -13.34
CA SER A 250 -29.61 -6.85 -14.69
C SER A 250 -28.49 -5.78 -14.77
N CYS A 251 -28.17 -5.12 -13.66
CA CYS A 251 -27.19 -4.01 -13.64
C CYS A 251 -25.76 -4.44 -14.02
N GLY A 252 -25.43 -5.74 -14.02
CA GLY A 252 -24.11 -6.25 -14.42
C GLY A 252 -23.00 -5.88 -13.44
N LEU A 253 -23.29 -5.85 -12.13
CA LEU A 253 -22.32 -5.52 -11.11
C LEU A 253 -21.11 -6.46 -11.11
N SER A 254 -19.92 -5.87 -11.16
CA SER A 254 -18.65 -6.59 -11.04
C SER A 254 -17.97 -6.30 -9.71
N ILE A 255 -17.61 -7.33 -8.95
CA ILE A 255 -16.83 -7.21 -7.72
C ILE A 255 -15.38 -7.60 -8.03
N ILE A 256 -14.45 -6.67 -7.90
CA ILE A 256 -13.05 -6.87 -8.26
C ILE A 256 -12.19 -6.87 -6.99
N PRO A 257 -11.57 -8.00 -6.61
CA PRO A 257 -10.60 -8.01 -5.52
C PRO A 257 -9.32 -7.32 -5.94
N CYS A 258 -8.76 -6.50 -5.06
CA CYS A 258 -7.57 -5.71 -5.32
C CYS A 258 -6.55 -5.83 -4.17
N GLY A 259 -5.35 -6.32 -4.48
CA GLY A 259 -4.24 -6.45 -3.53
C GLY A 259 -3.35 -5.22 -3.52
N MET A 260 -3.19 -4.60 -2.35
CA MET A 260 -2.30 -3.45 -2.10
C MET A 260 -0.96 -3.94 -1.54
N ASN A 261 -0.02 -4.32 -2.43
CA ASN A 261 1.23 -4.94 -2.02
C ASN A 261 2.36 -3.91 -1.88
N TYR A 262 2.63 -3.45 -0.66
CA TYR A 262 3.72 -2.52 -0.35
C TYR A 262 4.97 -3.26 0.12
N PHE A 263 6.16 -2.86 -0.36
CA PHE A 263 7.42 -3.35 0.19
C PHE A 263 7.75 -2.71 1.54
N HIS A 264 7.54 -1.40 1.64
CA HIS A 264 7.70 -0.64 2.88
C HIS A 264 6.73 0.56 2.85
N PRO A 265 5.53 0.44 3.40
CA PRO A 265 4.49 1.48 3.29
C PRO A 265 4.92 2.84 3.86
N ASN A 266 5.75 2.87 4.90
CA ASN A 266 6.16 4.06 5.63
C ASN A 266 7.48 4.70 5.19
N LYS A 267 8.22 4.05 4.25
CA LYS A 267 9.54 4.55 3.83
C LYS A 267 9.44 5.36 2.55
N PHE A 268 10.13 6.49 2.54
CA PHE A 268 10.33 7.31 1.35
C PHE A 268 11.08 6.51 0.27
N ARG A 269 10.71 6.69 -0.99
CA ARG A 269 11.23 5.95 -2.17
C ARG A 269 11.07 4.43 -2.06
N SER A 270 9.96 4.00 -1.46
CA SER A 270 9.53 2.60 -1.47
C SER A 270 8.87 2.23 -2.80
N ARG A 271 8.38 0.99 -2.87
CA ARG A 271 7.74 0.41 -4.04
C ARG A 271 6.38 -0.14 -3.67
N ALA A 272 5.45 -0.09 -4.62
CA ALA A 272 4.12 -0.66 -4.46
C ALA A 272 3.73 -1.45 -5.71
N VAL A 273 2.97 -2.52 -5.51
CA VAL A 273 2.31 -3.27 -6.59
C VAL A 273 0.83 -3.38 -6.24
N VAL A 274 -0.01 -2.86 -7.11
CA VAL A 274 -1.46 -2.96 -6.99
C VAL A 274 -1.94 -4.02 -7.98
N GLU A 275 -2.57 -5.06 -7.46
CA GLU A 275 -2.97 -6.22 -8.25
C GLU A 275 -4.48 -6.40 -8.24
N PHE A 276 -5.09 -6.42 -9.42
CA PHE A 276 -6.52 -6.68 -9.60
C PHE A 276 -6.74 -8.16 -9.94
N GLY A 277 -7.57 -8.84 -9.16
CA GLY A 277 -7.94 -10.22 -9.36
C GLY A 277 -9.04 -10.41 -10.39
N ASN A 278 -9.49 -11.65 -10.54
CA ASN A 278 -10.63 -11.96 -11.38
C ASN A 278 -11.92 -11.43 -10.73
N PRO A 279 -12.89 -10.97 -11.51
CA PRO A 279 -14.19 -10.57 -10.99
C PRO A 279 -14.84 -11.72 -10.21
N VAL A 280 -15.35 -11.43 -9.03
CA VAL A 280 -16.14 -12.35 -8.24
C VAL A 280 -17.58 -12.32 -8.76
N GLN A 281 -18.09 -13.48 -9.12
CA GLN A 281 -19.46 -13.65 -9.56
C GLN A 281 -20.39 -13.86 -8.36
N VAL A 282 -21.58 -13.29 -8.42
CA VAL A 282 -22.64 -13.48 -7.43
C VAL A 282 -23.69 -14.39 -8.05
N HIS A 283 -24.00 -15.49 -7.37
CA HIS A 283 -24.99 -16.44 -7.86
C HIS A 283 -26.42 -15.92 -7.64
N PRO A 284 -27.37 -16.18 -8.57
CA PRO A 284 -28.77 -15.77 -8.44
C PRO A 284 -29.43 -16.23 -7.12
N ASP A 285 -29.06 -17.43 -6.63
CA ASP A 285 -29.58 -17.98 -5.37
C ASP A 285 -29.20 -17.12 -4.16
N GLN A 286 -28.00 -16.52 -4.17
CA GLN A 286 -27.58 -15.61 -3.10
C GLN A 286 -28.39 -14.31 -3.12
N ILE A 287 -28.80 -13.83 -4.30
CA ILE A 287 -29.68 -12.66 -4.45
C ILE A 287 -31.07 -12.96 -3.91
N ALA A 288 -31.64 -14.12 -4.29
CA ALA A 288 -32.94 -14.55 -3.81
C ALA A 288 -32.95 -14.76 -2.28
N ALA A 289 -31.91 -15.37 -1.73
CA ALA A 289 -31.74 -15.55 -0.28
C ALA A 289 -31.60 -14.21 0.45
N PHE A 290 -30.92 -13.23 -0.16
CA PHE A 290 -30.80 -11.88 0.41
C PHE A 290 -32.17 -11.16 0.44
N GLN A 291 -33.02 -11.33 -0.59
CA GLN A 291 -34.36 -10.76 -0.67
C GLN A 291 -35.33 -11.41 0.35
N ALA A 292 -35.18 -12.73 0.59
CA ALA A 292 -36.00 -13.46 1.57
C ALA A 292 -35.83 -12.96 3.01
N GLY A 293 -34.69 -12.30 3.33
CA GLY A 293 -34.47 -11.71 4.65
C GLY A 293 -34.08 -12.72 5.74
N GLY A 294 -34.14 -12.32 7.00
CA GLY A 294 -33.94 -13.19 8.15
C GLY A 294 -32.61 -13.92 8.19
N LYS A 295 -32.64 -15.25 8.41
CA LYS A 295 -31.46 -16.13 8.43
C LYS A 295 -30.85 -16.27 7.03
N ALA A 296 -31.68 -16.47 6.00
CA ALA A 296 -31.23 -16.65 4.61
C ALA A 296 -30.39 -15.46 4.13
N LYS A 297 -30.79 -14.22 4.46
CA LYS A 297 -30.00 -13.02 4.19
C LYS A 297 -28.64 -13.05 4.86
N ARG A 298 -28.57 -13.47 6.12
CA ARG A 298 -27.29 -13.53 6.86
C ARG A 298 -26.35 -14.57 6.25
N ASP A 299 -26.89 -15.73 5.88
CA ASP A 299 -26.13 -16.83 5.28
C ASP A 299 -25.62 -16.43 3.89
N ALA A 300 -26.43 -15.78 3.04
CA ALA A 300 -26.02 -15.26 1.74
C ALA A 300 -24.90 -14.19 1.86
N VAL A 301 -25.04 -13.26 2.81
CA VAL A 301 -24.02 -12.24 3.08
C VAL A 301 -22.72 -12.87 3.55
N GLY A 302 -22.77 -13.90 4.41
CA GLY A 302 -21.62 -14.65 4.92
C GLY A 302 -20.91 -15.41 3.81
N SER A 303 -21.65 -16.14 2.99
CA SER A 303 -21.12 -16.92 1.85
C SER A 303 -20.42 -16.03 0.81
N LEU A 304 -21.02 -14.90 0.45
CA LEU A 304 -20.38 -13.95 -0.46
C LEU A 304 -19.11 -13.33 0.16
N LEU A 305 -19.15 -13.04 1.47
CA LEU A 305 -17.99 -12.49 2.18
C LEU A 305 -16.81 -13.46 2.18
N GLU A 306 -17.07 -14.75 2.42
CA GLU A 306 -16.06 -15.81 2.34
C GLU A 306 -15.46 -15.94 0.93
N THR A 307 -16.30 -15.84 -0.11
CA THR A 307 -15.85 -15.84 -1.50
C THR A 307 -14.95 -14.65 -1.80
N ILE A 308 -15.29 -13.46 -1.31
CA ILE A 308 -14.48 -12.24 -1.44
C ILE A 308 -13.15 -12.41 -0.68
N GLU A 309 -13.17 -12.98 0.52
CA GLU A 309 -11.96 -13.22 1.32
C GLU A 309 -11.00 -14.18 0.62
N LYS A 310 -11.51 -15.29 0.08
CA LYS A 310 -10.73 -16.22 -0.76
C LYS A 310 -10.16 -15.52 -2.00
N ALA A 311 -10.94 -14.70 -2.67
CA ALA A 311 -10.50 -13.94 -3.83
C ALA A 311 -9.41 -12.91 -3.48
N LEU A 312 -9.53 -12.21 -2.35
CA LEU A 312 -8.49 -11.30 -1.83
C LEU A 312 -7.20 -12.06 -1.48
N GLY A 313 -7.30 -13.27 -0.94
CA GLY A 313 -6.16 -14.14 -0.68
C GLY A 313 -5.32 -14.43 -1.93
N THR A 314 -5.92 -14.43 -3.12
CA THR A 314 -5.19 -14.65 -4.38
C THR A 314 -4.36 -13.46 -4.85
N VAL A 315 -4.69 -12.25 -4.42
CA VAL A 315 -4.02 -11.00 -4.84
C VAL A 315 -3.21 -10.34 -3.73
N THR A 316 -3.30 -10.82 -2.50
CA THR A 316 -2.56 -10.30 -1.34
C THR A 316 -1.45 -11.26 -0.91
N GLN A 317 -0.48 -10.75 -0.16
CA GLN A 317 0.55 -11.55 0.49
C GLN A 317 0.21 -11.64 1.98
N GLN A 318 -0.24 -12.81 2.42
CA GLN A 318 -0.60 -13.06 3.82
C GLN A 318 0.45 -13.97 4.45
N ALA A 319 1.15 -13.49 5.46
CA ALA A 319 2.09 -14.29 6.23
C ALA A 319 1.56 -14.48 7.66
N PRO A 320 1.71 -15.69 8.25
CA PRO A 320 1.21 -15.95 9.61
C PRO A 320 1.78 -14.98 10.63
N ASP A 321 3.04 -14.63 10.48
CA ASP A 321 3.78 -13.74 11.38
C ASP A 321 4.84 -12.90 10.63
N PRO A 322 5.33 -11.80 11.23
CA PRO A 322 6.35 -10.95 10.63
C PRO A 322 7.70 -11.65 10.44
N GLU A 323 8.02 -12.66 11.25
CA GLU A 323 9.27 -13.42 11.15
C GLU A 323 9.25 -14.30 9.91
N THR A 324 8.16 -15.03 9.68
CA THR A 324 7.94 -15.83 8.48
C THR A 324 8.02 -14.96 7.22
N LEU A 325 7.38 -13.79 7.20
CA LEU A 325 7.47 -12.86 6.07
C LEU A 325 8.93 -12.45 5.80
N MET A 326 9.72 -12.21 6.84
CA MET A 326 11.15 -11.89 6.70
C MET A 326 11.96 -13.06 6.15
N VAL A 327 11.66 -14.29 6.59
CA VAL A 327 12.30 -15.51 6.07
C VAL A 327 11.95 -15.70 4.60
N ILE A 328 10.68 -15.61 4.21
CA ILE A 328 10.24 -15.71 2.81
C ILE A 328 10.94 -14.69 1.91
N GLN A 329 11.07 -13.45 2.38
CA GLN A 329 11.80 -12.42 1.63
C GLN A 329 13.31 -12.74 1.51
N ALA A 330 13.89 -13.40 2.49
CA ALA A 330 15.27 -13.86 2.45
C ALA A 330 15.43 -15.08 1.51
N THR A 331 14.54 -16.06 1.62
CA THR A 331 14.47 -17.23 0.72
C THR A 331 14.40 -16.80 -0.75
N ARG A 332 13.51 -15.83 -1.07
CA ARG A 332 13.44 -15.27 -2.41
C ARG A 332 14.79 -14.68 -2.89
N ARG A 333 15.52 -13.98 -1.99
CA ARG A 333 16.83 -13.40 -2.34
C ARG A 333 17.89 -14.49 -2.60
N LEU A 334 17.84 -15.57 -1.83
CA LEU A 334 18.73 -16.73 -1.98
C LEU A 334 18.38 -17.56 -3.22
N TYR A 335 17.09 -17.72 -3.51
CA TYR A 335 16.61 -18.42 -4.71
C TYR A 335 16.96 -17.70 -6.01
N ARG A 336 17.08 -16.38 -5.99
CA ARG A 336 17.43 -15.58 -7.15
C ARG A 336 18.93 -15.67 -7.46
N PRO A 337 19.32 -15.96 -8.72
CA PRO A 337 20.71 -15.83 -9.15
C PRO A 337 21.25 -14.43 -8.82
N LEU A 338 22.52 -14.40 -8.42
CA LEU A 338 23.23 -13.15 -8.20
C LEU A 338 23.19 -12.30 -9.49
N ARG A 339 23.22 -10.98 -9.40
CA ARG A 339 23.15 -10.01 -10.51
C ARG A 339 21.80 -9.90 -11.24
N MET A 340 20.90 -10.86 -11.16
CA MET A 340 19.59 -10.78 -11.81
C MET A 340 18.67 -9.77 -11.11
N LYS A 341 18.13 -8.81 -11.83
CA LYS A 341 17.09 -7.89 -11.34
C LYS A 341 15.73 -8.41 -11.76
N LEU A 342 14.91 -8.81 -10.80
CA LEU A 342 13.54 -9.25 -11.08
C LEU A 342 12.60 -8.05 -11.17
N PRO A 343 11.71 -8.01 -12.17
CA PRO A 343 10.59 -7.07 -12.22
C PRO A 343 9.71 -7.21 -10.97
N LEU A 344 9.14 -6.10 -10.50
CA LEU A 344 8.33 -6.11 -9.27
C LEU A 344 7.13 -7.08 -9.30
N PRO A 345 6.38 -7.23 -10.40
CA PRO A 345 5.29 -8.20 -10.47
C PRO A 345 5.77 -9.64 -10.24
N ILE A 346 6.94 -10.01 -10.78
CA ILE A 346 7.54 -11.34 -10.58
C ILE A 346 7.98 -11.51 -9.12
N VAL A 347 8.52 -10.47 -8.50
CA VAL A 347 8.88 -10.48 -7.07
C VAL A 347 7.66 -10.78 -6.19
N VAL A 348 6.52 -10.16 -6.48
CA VAL A 348 5.27 -10.38 -5.72
C VAL A 348 4.76 -11.82 -5.94
N GLU A 349 4.76 -12.28 -7.19
CA GLU A 349 4.33 -13.64 -7.53
C GLU A 349 5.21 -14.71 -6.87
N LEU A 350 6.52 -14.52 -6.92
CA LEU A 350 7.48 -15.44 -6.28
C LEU A 350 7.29 -15.47 -4.76
N ASN A 351 7.09 -14.32 -4.12
CA ASN A 351 6.78 -14.29 -2.69
C ASN A 351 5.50 -15.07 -2.36
N ARG A 352 4.46 -14.94 -3.21
CA ARG A 352 3.18 -15.64 -3.02
C ARG A 352 3.35 -17.15 -3.15
N ARG A 353 4.07 -17.62 -4.16
CA ARG A 353 4.36 -19.05 -4.36
C ARG A 353 5.18 -19.60 -3.19
N LEU A 354 6.22 -18.91 -2.77
CA LEU A 354 7.04 -19.30 -1.61
C LEU A 354 6.22 -19.34 -0.33
N LEU A 355 5.31 -18.39 -0.13
CA LEU A 355 4.47 -18.35 1.05
C LEU A 355 3.46 -19.51 1.06
N LYS A 356 2.84 -19.81 -0.09
CA LYS A 356 1.94 -20.96 -0.24
C LYS A 356 2.68 -22.26 0.04
N GLY A 357 3.88 -22.45 -0.52
CA GLY A 357 4.73 -23.59 -0.26
C GLY A 357 5.10 -23.74 1.22
N TYR A 358 5.53 -22.62 1.84
CA TYR A 358 5.83 -22.63 3.28
C TYR A 358 4.62 -23.02 4.13
N THR A 359 3.43 -22.48 3.86
CA THR A 359 2.23 -22.80 4.65
C THR A 359 1.85 -24.27 4.55
N GLN A 360 2.10 -24.91 3.41
CA GLN A 360 1.79 -26.32 3.20
C GLN A 360 2.84 -27.26 3.81
N PHE A 361 4.11 -26.88 3.77
CA PHE A 361 5.23 -27.72 4.22
C PHE A 361 5.93 -27.17 5.47
N GLN A 362 5.26 -26.35 6.27
CA GLN A 362 5.88 -25.69 7.43
C GLN A 362 6.41 -26.66 8.49
N ASP A 363 5.84 -27.86 8.59
CA ASP A 363 6.16 -28.89 9.57
C ASP A 363 7.20 -29.91 9.04
N GLU A 364 7.56 -29.82 7.75
CA GLU A 364 8.60 -30.65 7.15
C GLU A 364 9.97 -30.37 7.76
N PRO A 365 10.73 -31.41 8.18
CA PRO A 365 12.03 -31.24 8.85
C PRO A 365 13.01 -30.38 8.04
N GLN A 366 13.07 -30.59 6.72
CA GLN A 366 13.94 -29.84 5.80
C GLN A 366 13.57 -28.35 5.77
N VAL A 367 12.30 -27.99 5.80
CA VAL A 367 11.79 -26.61 5.79
C VAL A 367 12.07 -25.92 7.12
N VAL A 368 11.89 -26.65 8.24
CA VAL A 368 12.20 -26.15 9.59
C VAL A 368 13.68 -25.85 9.76
N GLU A 369 14.56 -26.77 9.29
CA GLU A 369 16.01 -26.57 9.35
C GLU A 369 16.44 -25.40 8.47
N LEU A 370 15.93 -25.32 7.23
CA LEU A 370 16.21 -24.25 6.30
C LEU A 370 15.77 -22.88 6.86
N LYS A 371 14.60 -22.81 7.52
CA LYS A 371 14.12 -21.60 8.22
C LYS A 371 15.11 -21.14 9.28
N LYS A 372 15.60 -22.07 10.12
CA LYS A 372 16.59 -21.77 11.17
C LYS A 372 17.92 -21.28 10.57
N ALA A 373 18.39 -21.92 9.53
CA ALA A 373 19.63 -21.56 8.83
C ALA A 373 19.53 -20.17 8.19
N ILE A 374 18.45 -19.85 7.49
CA ILE A 374 18.18 -18.53 6.90
C ILE A 374 18.06 -17.45 7.98
N ALA A 375 17.40 -17.72 9.09
CA ALA A 375 17.28 -16.78 10.21
C ALA A 375 18.66 -16.49 10.85
N SER A 376 19.51 -17.51 10.99
CA SER A 376 20.90 -17.39 11.47
C SER A 376 21.72 -16.53 10.54
N TYR A 377 21.71 -16.82 9.25
CA TYR A 377 22.38 -16.03 8.21
C TYR A 377 21.94 -14.56 8.22
N ASN A 378 20.64 -14.28 8.29
CA ASN A 378 20.12 -12.93 8.40
C ASN A 378 20.58 -12.18 9.67
N ARG A 379 20.75 -12.89 10.80
CA ARG A 379 21.30 -12.31 12.04
C ARG A 379 22.75 -11.88 11.85
N ARG A 380 23.56 -12.72 11.22
CA ARG A 380 24.98 -12.40 10.91
C ARG A 380 25.10 -11.20 9.96
N LEU A 381 24.28 -11.14 8.91
CA LEU A 381 24.21 -9.98 8.01
C LEU A 381 23.92 -8.68 8.76
N ARG A 382 22.95 -8.73 9.69
CA ARG A 382 22.59 -7.55 10.51
C ARG A 382 23.70 -7.14 11.47
N ALA A 383 24.38 -8.11 12.08
CA ALA A 383 25.50 -7.84 12.98
C ALA A 383 26.66 -7.12 12.27
N LEU A 384 26.91 -7.43 11.00
CA LEU A 384 27.92 -6.78 10.19
C LEU A 384 27.41 -5.52 9.45
N GLY A 385 26.13 -5.18 9.58
CA GLY A 385 25.52 -4.05 8.86
C GLY A 385 25.46 -4.20 7.34
N ILE A 386 25.63 -5.43 6.82
CA ILE A 386 25.71 -5.74 5.39
C ILE A 386 24.38 -6.27 4.88
N ARG A 387 24.09 -6.01 3.61
CA ARG A 387 22.93 -6.57 2.91
C ARG A 387 23.34 -7.79 2.10
N ASP A 388 22.42 -8.73 1.91
CA ASP A 388 22.65 -9.97 1.17
C ASP A 388 23.32 -9.76 -0.19
N HIS A 389 22.87 -8.79 -1.00
CA HIS A 389 23.49 -8.50 -2.30
C HIS A 389 24.89 -7.86 -2.21
N GLN A 390 25.30 -7.41 -1.05
CA GLN A 390 26.62 -6.81 -0.81
C GLN A 390 27.66 -7.84 -0.37
N VAL A 391 27.24 -9.02 0.04
CA VAL A 391 28.14 -10.14 0.39
C VAL A 391 29.00 -10.55 -0.81
N GLU A 392 28.47 -10.36 -2.02
CA GLU A 392 29.16 -10.66 -3.27
C GLU A 392 30.25 -9.66 -3.64
N TRP A 393 30.12 -8.40 -3.17
CA TRP A 393 31.07 -7.32 -3.50
C TRP A 393 32.41 -7.47 -2.77
N GLY A 394 32.47 -8.30 -1.75
CA GLY A 394 33.72 -8.68 -1.06
C GLY A 394 34.55 -9.68 -1.89
N ASP A 395 35.03 -9.27 -3.08
CA ASP A 395 36.00 -10.09 -3.81
C ASP A 395 37.25 -10.26 -2.95
N ALA A 396 37.42 -11.46 -2.38
CA ALA A 396 38.57 -11.83 -1.56
C ALA A 396 39.90 -11.77 -2.34
N HIS A 397 39.83 -11.60 -3.66
CA HIS A 397 41.01 -11.50 -4.55
C HIS A 397 41.37 -10.05 -4.91
N ARG A 398 40.61 -9.06 -4.47
CA ARG A 398 41.00 -7.66 -4.68
C ARG A 398 42.05 -7.25 -3.67
N HIS A 399 43.15 -6.73 -4.18
CA HIS A 399 44.20 -6.15 -3.32
C HIS A 399 43.61 -5.08 -2.39
N TRP A 400 44.05 -5.07 -1.14
CA TRP A 400 43.56 -4.15 -0.11
C TRP A 400 43.64 -2.67 -0.55
N TRP A 401 44.66 -2.28 -1.32
CA TRP A 401 44.82 -0.93 -1.84
C TRP A 401 43.72 -0.55 -2.86
N ALA A 402 43.22 -1.50 -3.66
CA ALA A 402 42.13 -1.28 -4.61
C ALA A 402 40.80 -1.08 -3.86
N ILE A 403 40.59 -1.78 -2.75
CA ILE A 403 39.44 -1.58 -1.87
C ILE A 403 39.52 -0.21 -1.21
N LEU A 404 40.70 0.18 -0.71
CA LEU A 404 40.95 1.49 -0.12
C LEU A 404 40.74 2.63 -1.14
N ALA A 405 41.29 2.50 -2.35
CA ALA A 405 41.06 3.46 -3.42
C ALA A 405 39.56 3.61 -3.77
N THR A 406 38.84 2.47 -3.83
CA THR A 406 37.38 2.50 -4.04
C THR A 406 36.64 3.19 -2.88
N LEU A 407 37.07 2.94 -1.66
CA LEU A 407 36.46 3.61 -0.47
C LEU A 407 36.70 5.12 -0.52
N ILE A 408 37.94 5.57 -0.79
CA ILE A 408 38.26 6.99 -0.92
C ILE A 408 37.44 7.63 -2.03
N TYR A 409 37.35 6.98 -3.21
CA TYR A 409 36.49 7.46 -4.30
C TYR A 409 35.01 7.60 -3.87
N ARG A 410 34.43 6.61 -3.18
CA ARG A 410 33.04 6.64 -2.71
C ARG A 410 32.81 7.69 -1.63
N VAL A 411 33.76 7.88 -0.74
CA VAL A 411 33.70 8.97 0.26
C VAL A 411 33.79 10.33 -0.44
N GLY A 412 34.70 10.52 -1.41
CA GLY A 412 34.78 11.73 -2.23
C GLY A 412 33.48 12.00 -2.99
N GLU A 413 32.91 10.97 -3.65
CA GLU A 413 31.60 11.07 -4.31
C GLU A 413 30.50 11.50 -3.30
N LEU A 414 30.50 10.93 -2.11
CA LEU A 414 29.54 11.29 -1.06
C LEU A 414 29.68 12.75 -0.60
N VAL A 415 30.94 13.24 -0.44
CA VAL A 415 31.21 14.63 -0.09
C VAL A 415 30.69 15.57 -1.17
N VAL A 416 30.98 15.30 -2.44
CA VAL A 416 30.47 16.10 -3.58
C VAL A 416 28.95 16.13 -3.60
N LEU A 417 28.30 14.96 -3.42
CA LEU A 417 26.83 14.89 -3.35
C LEU A 417 26.27 15.62 -2.12
N ALA A 418 26.95 15.55 -0.97
CA ALA A 418 26.55 16.27 0.22
C ALA A 418 26.63 17.78 0.01
N VAL A 419 27.74 18.28 -0.53
CA VAL A 419 27.89 19.72 -0.87
C VAL A 419 26.84 20.15 -1.89
N GLY A 420 26.62 19.38 -2.96
CA GLY A 420 25.58 19.67 -3.95
C GLY A 420 24.14 19.67 -3.40
N SER A 421 23.89 18.96 -2.30
CA SER A 421 22.59 18.94 -1.64
C SER A 421 22.39 20.08 -0.61
N LEU A 422 23.46 20.76 -0.19
CA LEU A 422 23.40 21.81 0.84
C LEU A 422 22.34 22.89 0.58
N PRO A 423 22.20 23.48 -0.63
CA PRO A 423 21.19 24.51 -0.86
C PRO A 423 19.77 23.97 -0.61
N SER A 424 19.48 22.75 -1.07
CA SER A 424 18.18 22.12 -0.85
C SER A 424 17.95 21.80 0.62
N VAL A 425 18.95 21.25 1.30
CA VAL A 425 18.84 20.93 2.74
C VAL A 425 18.67 22.21 3.55
N ALA A 426 19.43 23.27 3.29
CA ALA A 426 19.32 24.55 4.00
C ALA A 426 17.96 25.22 3.83
N LEU A 427 17.36 25.15 2.65
CA LEU A 427 16.06 25.76 2.38
C LEU A 427 14.89 24.88 2.84
N PHE A 428 14.97 23.56 2.68
CA PHE A 428 13.83 22.65 2.88
C PHE A 428 13.94 21.73 4.09
N TRP A 429 14.95 21.89 4.97
CA TRP A 429 15.01 21.14 6.23
C TRP A 429 13.73 21.26 7.08
N PRO A 430 12.99 22.43 7.09
CA PRO A 430 11.76 22.51 7.87
C PRO A 430 10.71 21.47 7.42
N VAL A 431 10.65 21.15 6.11
CA VAL A 431 9.73 20.12 5.59
C VAL A 431 10.06 18.76 6.20
N PHE A 432 11.33 18.37 6.21
CA PHE A 432 11.76 17.06 6.72
C PHE A 432 11.54 16.93 8.23
N VAL A 433 11.90 17.98 8.99
CA VAL A 433 11.75 17.97 10.44
C VAL A 433 10.27 17.97 10.83
N THR A 434 9.48 18.87 10.26
CA THR A 434 8.05 18.97 10.55
C THR A 434 7.31 17.70 10.15
N ALA A 435 7.61 17.14 8.98
CA ALA A 435 7.02 15.88 8.53
C ALA A 435 7.37 14.73 9.48
N LYS A 436 8.61 14.65 9.98
CA LYS A 436 9.03 13.65 10.96
C LYS A 436 8.31 13.83 12.30
N VAL A 437 8.29 15.06 12.84
CA VAL A 437 7.67 15.35 14.14
C VAL A 437 6.18 15.07 14.12
N ILE A 438 5.45 15.59 13.11
CA ILE A 438 4.00 15.41 12.99
C ILE A 438 3.67 13.93 12.75
N SER A 439 4.38 13.25 11.85
CA SER A 439 4.10 11.84 11.57
C SER A 439 4.31 10.95 12.79
N VAL A 440 5.36 11.20 13.60
CA VAL A 440 5.60 10.45 14.86
C VAL A 440 4.54 10.79 15.92
N LYS A 441 4.14 12.06 16.06
CA LYS A 441 3.07 12.46 16.97
C LYS A 441 1.74 11.77 16.61
N LYS A 442 1.39 11.76 15.32
CA LYS A 442 0.18 11.08 14.83
C LYS A 442 0.27 9.56 14.93
N GLN A 443 1.45 8.98 14.72
CA GLN A 443 1.70 7.55 14.95
C GLN A 443 1.43 7.15 16.39
N ARG A 444 1.97 7.89 17.37
CA ARG A 444 1.75 7.64 18.80
C ARG A 444 0.27 7.78 19.17
N ALA A 445 -0.40 8.80 18.68
CA ALA A 445 -1.84 8.99 18.91
C ALA A 445 -2.67 7.85 18.30
N ALA A 446 -2.32 7.38 17.09
CA ALA A 446 -3.00 6.26 16.44
C ALA A 446 -2.78 4.93 17.17
N LEU A 447 -1.59 4.69 17.73
CA LEU A 447 -1.30 3.52 18.55
C LEU A 447 -2.08 3.54 19.87
N ALA A 448 -2.18 4.70 20.52
CA ALA A 448 -2.96 4.85 21.76
C ALA A 448 -4.47 4.60 21.53
N GLY A 449 -5.00 5.02 20.38
CA GLY A 449 -6.41 4.86 20.02
C GLY A 449 -6.79 3.55 19.33
N SER A 450 -5.82 2.66 19.04
CA SER A 450 -6.09 1.45 18.26
C SER A 450 -5.55 0.19 18.94
N VAL A 451 -6.33 -0.88 18.89
CA VAL A 451 -5.92 -2.22 19.35
C VAL A 451 -5.35 -3.05 18.19
N VAL A 452 -5.67 -2.67 16.98
CA VAL A 452 -5.35 -3.45 15.78
C VAL A 452 -3.94 -3.18 15.27
N LYS A 453 -3.43 -1.95 15.45
CA LYS A 453 -2.12 -1.53 14.97
C LYS A 453 -0.99 -2.12 15.81
N LEU A 454 0.05 -2.65 15.15
CA LEU A 454 1.25 -3.18 15.82
C LEU A 454 2.26 -2.06 16.13
N GLN A 455 2.62 -1.28 15.15
CA GLN A 455 3.62 -0.20 15.24
C GLN A 455 3.09 1.14 14.69
N GLY A 456 1.88 1.18 14.10
CA GLY A 456 1.27 2.37 13.52
C GLY A 456 2.02 2.91 12.29
N ARG A 457 2.69 2.05 11.56
CA ARG A 457 3.45 2.43 10.34
C ARG A 457 2.56 2.93 9.21
N ASP A 458 1.32 2.49 9.17
CA ASP A 458 0.28 2.86 8.21
C ASP A 458 -0.07 4.36 8.23
N VAL A 459 0.19 5.04 9.35
CA VAL A 459 -0.07 6.47 9.53
C VAL A 459 1.10 7.32 9.04
N VAL A 460 2.32 6.80 9.19
CA VAL A 460 3.55 7.58 8.99
C VAL A 460 3.73 8.06 7.54
N GLY A 461 3.49 7.17 6.56
CA GLY A 461 3.61 7.50 5.14
C GLY A 461 2.66 8.61 4.73
N THR A 462 1.41 8.46 5.08
CA THR A 462 0.32 9.41 4.86
C THR A 462 0.64 10.81 5.39
N TRP A 463 1.03 10.93 6.66
CA TRP A 463 1.31 12.24 7.25
C TRP A 463 2.57 12.89 6.73
N LYS A 464 3.59 12.11 6.32
CA LYS A 464 4.75 12.67 5.62
C LYS A 464 4.38 13.32 4.29
N ILE A 465 3.52 12.67 3.50
CA ILE A 465 3.06 13.20 2.22
C ILE A 465 2.22 14.46 2.44
N LEU A 466 1.25 14.42 3.37
CA LEU A 466 0.38 15.58 3.65
C LEU A 466 1.16 16.81 4.10
N VAL A 467 2.08 16.63 5.04
CA VAL A 467 2.89 17.74 5.54
C VAL A 467 3.79 18.31 4.45
N ALA A 468 4.43 17.44 3.66
CA ALA A 468 5.28 17.89 2.55
C ALA A 468 4.45 18.62 1.48
N MET A 469 3.26 18.12 1.15
CA MET A 469 2.36 18.72 0.17
C MET A 469 1.86 20.12 0.59
N GLY A 470 1.64 20.34 1.88
CA GLY A 470 1.25 21.68 2.40
C GLY A 470 2.46 22.61 2.58
N LEU A 471 3.51 22.13 3.24
CA LEU A 471 4.61 23.00 3.67
C LEU A 471 5.58 23.36 2.54
N ALA A 472 5.85 22.44 1.58
CA ALA A 472 6.80 22.77 0.52
C ALA A 472 6.32 23.91 -0.40
N PRO A 473 5.08 23.93 -0.93
CA PRO A 473 4.59 25.08 -1.68
C PRO A 473 4.54 26.37 -0.87
N THR A 474 4.19 26.27 0.42
CA THR A 474 4.20 27.44 1.32
C THR A 474 5.60 28.04 1.42
N LEU A 475 6.63 27.20 1.55
CA LEU A 475 8.03 27.68 1.56
C LEU A 475 8.46 28.25 0.20
N TYR A 476 8.01 27.68 -0.93
CA TYR A 476 8.29 28.26 -2.25
C TYR A 476 7.73 29.67 -2.36
N ILE A 477 6.48 29.87 -1.95
CA ILE A 477 5.84 31.20 -1.95
C ILE A 477 6.57 32.13 -0.99
N TRP A 478 6.85 31.68 0.23
CA TRP A 478 7.53 32.48 1.24
C TRP A 478 8.92 32.97 0.78
N TYR A 479 9.78 32.04 0.32
CA TYR A 479 11.12 32.43 -0.16
C TYR A 479 11.05 33.31 -1.38
N THR A 480 10.08 33.11 -2.27
CA THR A 480 9.88 33.98 -3.43
C THR A 480 9.45 35.36 -3.02
N ALA A 481 8.53 35.47 -2.07
CA ALA A 481 8.11 36.79 -1.53
C ALA A 481 9.29 37.52 -0.91
N VAL A 482 10.06 36.85 -0.05
CA VAL A 482 11.26 37.44 0.59
C VAL A 482 12.28 37.89 -0.47
N ALA A 483 12.59 37.05 -1.45
CA ALA A 483 13.54 37.39 -2.51
C ALA A 483 13.05 38.54 -3.40
N THR A 484 11.75 38.63 -3.69
CA THR A 484 11.16 39.70 -4.48
C THR A 484 11.19 41.03 -3.72
N VAL A 485 10.84 41.01 -2.43
CA VAL A 485 10.94 42.20 -1.56
C VAL A 485 12.39 42.64 -1.45
N TRP A 486 13.34 41.72 -1.27
CA TRP A 486 14.78 42.02 -1.23
C TRP A 486 15.27 42.64 -2.54
N LEU A 487 14.87 42.13 -3.69
CA LEU A 487 15.20 42.72 -5.00
C LEU A 487 14.65 44.13 -5.14
N GLN A 488 13.38 44.31 -4.74
CA GLN A 488 12.76 45.66 -4.77
C GLN A 488 13.48 46.63 -3.85
N TYR A 489 13.84 46.19 -2.65
CA TYR A 489 14.61 46.99 -1.70
C TYR A 489 15.99 47.41 -2.28
N CYS A 490 16.74 46.46 -2.84
CA CYS A 490 18.01 46.73 -3.50
C CYS A 490 17.88 47.70 -4.70
N ARG A 491 16.71 47.75 -5.36
CA ARG A 491 16.42 48.68 -6.48
C ARG A 491 16.02 50.07 -6.01
N ALA A 492 15.27 50.16 -4.91
CA ALA A 492 14.75 51.45 -4.39
C ALA A 492 15.85 52.29 -3.70
N GLU A 493 16.72 51.61 -2.94
CA GLU A 493 17.71 52.29 -2.12
C GLU A 493 19.09 52.39 -2.78
N ARG A 494 19.29 53.43 -3.62
CA ARG A 494 20.57 53.70 -4.28
C ARG A 494 21.74 53.94 -3.32
N TYR A 495 21.48 54.44 -2.11
CA TYR A 495 22.49 54.84 -1.13
C TYR A 495 22.93 53.75 -0.15
N LEU A 496 22.13 52.71 0.06
CA LEU A 496 22.46 51.58 0.95
C LEU A 496 23.33 50.50 0.29
N VAL A 497 23.64 50.64 -0.99
CA VAL A 497 24.52 49.71 -1.73
C VAL A 497 25.92 49.62 -1.11
N THR A 498 26.38 50.61 -0.35
CA THR A 498 27.65 50.61 0.36
C THR A 498 27.64 49.82 1.67
N ALA A 499 26.48 49.61 2.29
CA ALA A 499 26.33 48.87 3.55
C ALA A 499 26.11 47.37 3.37
N VAL A 500 25.65 46.95 2.17
CA VAL A 500 25.38 45.52 1.86
C VAL A 500 26.56 44.94 1.07
N PRO A 501 27.12 43.80 1.48
CA PRO A 501 28.16 43.13 0.72
C PRO A 501 27.72 42.93 -0.74
N TRP A 502 28.65 43.12 -1.70
CA TRP A 502 28.35 43.05 -3.14
C TRP A 502 27.66 41.76 -3.57
N TRP A 503 28.01 40.64 -2.91
CA TRP A 503 27.41 39.31 -3.18
C TRP A 503 25.97 39.14 -2.67
N MET A 504 25.52 40.02 -1.76
CA MET A 504 24.12 40.06 -1.31
C MET A 504 23.28 41.05 -2.10
N ASN A 505 23.86 41.88 -2.92
CA ASN A 505 23.14 42.89 -3.70
C ASN A 505 22.48 42.21 -4.93
N ALA A 506 21.16 42.06 -4.89
CA ALA A 506 20.41 41.42 -5.96
C ALA A 506 20.53 42.08 -7.34
N ARG A 507 20.84 43.41 -7.37
CA ARG A 507 21.05 44.17 -8.65
C ARG A 507 22.28 43.70 -9.42
N VAL A 508 23.28 43.12 -8.76
CA VAL A 508 24.48 42.58 -9.43
C VAL A 508 24.12 41.42 -10.35
N TYR A 509 23.10 40.63 -9.94
CA TYR A 509 22.71 39.44 -10.64
C TYR A 509 21.49 39.61 -11.55
N ILE A 510 20.61 40.59 -11.22
CA ILE A 510 19.33 40.79 -11.89
C ILE A 510 19.21 42.20 -12.41
N PRO A 511 19.28 42.40 -13.75
CA PRO A 511 19.18 43.71 -14.38
C PRO A 511 17.86 44.44 -14.04
N ASP A 512 17.88 45.75 -14.02
CA ASP A 512 16.74 46.58 -13.64
C ASP A 512 15.52 46.45 -14.62
N PHE A 513 15.77 46.07 -15.86
CA PHE A 513 14.70 45.86 -16.87
C PHE A 513 13.82 44.62 -16.61
N VAL A 514 14.25 43.69 -15.75
CA VAL A 514 13.45 42.49 -15.45
C VAL A 514 12.30 42.85 -14.51
N PRO A 515 11.04 42.71 -14.90
CA PRO A 515 9.92 43.05 -14.03
C PRO A 515 9.84 42.10 -12.83
N LEU A 516 9.38 42.58 -11.66
CA LEU A 516 9.31 41.82 -10.42
C LEU A 516 8.47 40.55 -10.53
N TRP A 517 7.37 40.60 -11.31
CA TRP A 517 6.54 39.39 -11.54
C TRP A 517 7.28 38.29 -12.31
N ALA A 518 8.08 38.66 -13.32
CA ALA A 518 8.87 37.71 -14.09
C ALA A 518 9.96 37.06 -13.22
N PHE A 519 10.62 37.89 -12.37
CA PHE A 519 11.53 37.38 -11.36
C PHE A 519 10.85 36.41 -10.39
N ALA A 520 9.67 36.75 -9.87
CA ALA A 520 8.94 35.89 -8.94
C ALA A 520 8.58 34.53 -9.58
N VAL A 521 8.08 34.53 -10.82
CA VAL A 521 7.76 33.29 -11.58
C VAL A 521 9.03 32.44 -11.77
N PHE A 522 10.12 33.07 -12.22
CA PHE A 522 11.40 32.38 -12.36
C PHE A 522 11.90 31.79 -11.04
N PHE A 523 11.81 32.57 -9.95
CA PHE A 523 12.32 32.16 -8.65
C PHE A 523 11.50 31.01 -8.04
N VAL A 524 10.17 31.00 -8.22
CA VAL A 524 9.36 29.81 -7.85
C VAL A 524 9.83 28.58 -8.62
N GLY A 525 10.03 28.68 -9.93
CA GLY A 525 10.57 27.61 -10.75
C GLY A 525 11.94 27.12 -10.27
N LEU A 526 12.82 28.06 -9.89
CA LEU A 526 14.13 27.77 -9.31
C LEU A 526 14.00 27.01 -7.98
N MET A 527 13.11 27.41 -7.07
CA MET A 527 12.87 26.73 -5.79
C MET A 527 12.38 25.31 -5.99
N VAL A 528 11.46 25.10 -6.92
CA VAL A 528 11.00 23.76 -7.32
C VAL A 528 12.18 22.93 -7.86
N ALA A 529 12.98 23.48 -8.77
CA ALA A 529 14.14 22.81 -9.35
C ALA A 529 15.18 22.42 -8.28
N VAL A 530 15.50 23.33 -7.36
CA VAL A 530 16.44 23.10 -6.25
C VAL A 530 15.93 22.00 -5.33
N SER A 531 14.63 21.99 -4.99
CA SER A 531 14.05 20.95 -4.15
C SER A 531 14.12 19.57 -4.83
N PHE A 532 13.82 19.48 -6.13
CA PHE A 532 13.93 18.26 -6.91
C PHE A 532 15.38 17.77 -7.05
N ALA A 533 16.30 18.68 -7.37
CA ALA A 533 17.73 18.36 -7.44
C ALA A 533 18.22 17.79 -6.11
N GLY A 534 17.87 18.42 -4.99
CA GLY A 534 18.23 17.93 -3.66
C GLY A 534 17.68 16.55 -3.34
N LEU A 535 16.43 16.27 -3.72
CA LEU A 535 15.85 14.92 -3.55
C LEU A 535 16.60 13.88 -4.39
N ARG A 536 16.96 14.19 -5.65
CA ARG A 536 17.70 13.27 -6.53
C ARG A 536 19.13 13.04 -6.05
N ILE A 537 19.82 14.12 -5.66
CA ILE A 537 21.18 14.05 -5.10
C ILE A 537 21.14 13.25 -3.80
N GLY A 538 20.17 13.50 -2.92
CA GLY A 538 20.00 12.76 -1.66
C GLY A 538 19.69 11.27 -1.88
N GLU A 539 18.90 10.91 -2.91
CA GLU A 539 18.65 9.50 -3.28
C GLU A 539 19.97 8.81 -3.69
N LYS A 540 20.73 9.43 -4.59
CA LYS A 540 22.02 8.92 -5.05
C LYS A 540 23.04 8.84 -3.90
N GLY A 541 23.14 9.88 -3.08
CA GLY A 541 23.98 9.91 -1.88
C GLY A 541 23.62 8.81 -0.88
N GLY A 542 22.32 8.56 -0.67
CA GLY A 542 21.86 7.44 0.15
C GLY A 542 22.26 6.06 -0.39
N ASP A 543 22.33 5.88 -1.71
CA ASP A 543 22.78 4.62 -2.32
C ASP A 543 24.29 4.47 -2.22
N VAL A 544 25.07 5.55 -2.39
CA VAL A 544 26.53 5.58 -2.15
C VAL A 544 26.83 5.29 -0.68
N LEU A 545 26.15 5.93 0.26
CA LEU A 545 26.33 5.68 1.71
C LEU A 545 26.10 4.22 2.08
N LYS A 546 25.07 3.57 1.50
CA LYS A 546 24.81 2.14 1.70
C LYS A 546 25.89 1.23 1.12
N SER A 547 26.75 1.72 0.22
CA SER A 547 27.84 0.96 -0.37
C SER A 547 29.12 0.97 0.49
N LEU A 548 29.21 1.85 1.50
CA LEU A 548 30.39 1.98 2.35
C LEU A 548 30.60 0.80 3.33
N PRO A 549 29.56 0.28 4.05
CA PRO A 549 29.74 -0.78 5.03
C PRO A 549 30.48 -2.02 4.51
N PRO A 550 30.17 -2.59 3.33
CA PRO A 550 30.90 -3.76 2.84
C PRO A 550 32.36 -3.45 2.52
N LEU A 551 32.70 -2.22 2.09
CA LEU A 551 34.08 -1.82 1.84
C LEU A 551 34.87 -1.67 3.16
N LEU A 552 34.25 -1.11 4.20
CA LEU A 552 34.84 -1.00 5.54
C LEU A 552 35.10 -2.39 6.15
N VAL A 553 34.14 -3.30 6.03
CA VAL A 553 34.26 -4.68 6.51
C VAL A 553 35.35 -5.44 5.74
N ALA A 554 35.50 -5.21 4.42
CA ALA A 554 36.51 -5.82 3.59
C ALA A 554 37.95 -5.34 3.92
N LEU A 555 38.11 -4.11 4.40
CA LEU A 555 39.40 -3.55 4.84
C LEU A 555 39.85 -4.06 6.20
N SER A 556 38.93 -4.53 7.06
CA SER A 556 39.26 -5.04 8.38
C SER A 556 39.79 -6.47 8.29
N PRO A 557 41.00 -6.77 8.76
CA PRO A 557 41.60 -8.10 8.69
C PRO A 557 40.79 -9.20 9.39
N ILE A 558 40.12 -8.83 10.51
CA ILE A 558 39.29 -9.74 11.31
C ILE A 558 37.97 -10.04 10.60
N SER A 559 37.46 -9.07 9.87
CA SER A 559 36.12 -9.15 9.24
C SER A 559 36.16 -9.66 7.79
N SER A 560 37.34 -9.61 7.13
CA SER A 560 37.50 -10.11 5.77
C SER A 560 37.30 -11.64 5.69
N THR A 561 37.81 -12.39 6.66
CA THR A 561 37.54 -13.84 6.80
C THR A 561 36.08 -14.14 7.04
N SER A 562 35.38 -13.28 7.75
CA SER A 562 33.92 -13.38 7.97
C SER A 562 33.11 -13.16 6.69
N LEU A 563 33.56 -12.29 5.77
CA LEU A 563 32.90 -12.09 4.47
C LEU A 563 33.07 -13.31 3.56
N VAL A 564 34.30 -13.92 3.51
CA VAL A 564 34.54 -15.15 2.74
C VAL A 564 33.63 -16.28 3.26
N ARG A 565 33.57 -16.44 4.58
CA ARG A 565 32.71 -17.43 5.22
C ARG A 565 31.22 -17.18 4.93
N LEU A 566 30.76 -15.92 5.01
CA LEU A 566 29.37 -15.55 4.66
C LEU A 566 29.05 -15.81 3.20
N ARG A 567 30.00 -15.63 2.29
CA ARG A 567 29.83 -15.93 0.86
C ARG A 567 29.67 -17.43 0.64
N ALA A 568 30.50 -18.25 1.25
CA ALA A 568 30.39 -19.71 1.19
C ALA A 568 29.05 -20.18 1.81
N GLU A 569 28.68 -19.64 2.97
CA GLU A 569 27.39 -19.92 3.63
C GLU A 569 26.21 -19.53 2.73
N ARG A 570 26.25 -18.35 2.09
CA ARG A 570 25.24 -17.91 1.15
C ARG A 570 25.08 -18.85 -0.05
N GLN A 571 26.20 -19.32 -0.62
CA GLN A 571 26.18 -20.26 -1.74
C GLN A 571 25.57 -21.61 -1.32
N ALA A 572 25.97 -22.14 -0.16
CA ALA A 572 25.41 -23.36 0.39
C ALA A 572 23.91 -23.22 0.65
N LEU A 573 23.48 -22.12 1.29
CA LEU A 573 22.06 -21.84 1.54
C LEU A 573 21.26 -21.64 0.23
N SER A 574 21.87 -20.98 -0.77
CA SER A 574 21.22 -20.80 -2.08
C SER A 574 20.99 -22.15 -2.75
N ALA A 575 21.98 -23.05 -2.72
CA ALA A 575 21.86 -24.42 -3.26
C ALA A 575 20.77 -25.22 -2.51
N GLN A 576 20.74 -25.15 -1.17
CA GLN A 576 19.71 -25.79 -0.37
C GLN A 576 18.30 -25.26 -0.68
N VAL A 577 18.15 -23.92 -0.80
CA VAL A 577 16.88 -23.28 -1.16
C VAL A 577 16.39 -23.75 -2.53
N VAL A 578 17.29 -23.79 -3.53
CA VAL A 578 16.94 -24.26 -4.88
C VAL A 578 16.52 -25.72 -4.83
N HIS A 579 17.32 -26.58 -4.19
CA HIS A 579 17.00 -27.99 -4.05
C HIS A 579 15.64 -28.22 -3.35
N THR A 580 15.40 -27.57 -2.24
CA THR A 580 14.13 -27.69 -1.49
C THR A 580 12.93 -27.23 -2.34
N ILE A 581 13.07 -26.12 -3.09
CA ILE A 581 12.02 -25.62 -3.96
C ILE A 581 11.78 -26.58 -5.14
N ASP A 582 12.82 -27.06 -5.79
CA ASP A 582 12.71 -27.97 -6.93
C ASP A 582 12.12 -29.35 -6.52
N THR A 583 12.33 -29.77 -5.25
CA THR A 583 11.76 -31.01 -4.71
C THR A 583 10.28 -30.86 -4.33
N LEU A 584 9.93 -29.80 -3.60
CA LEU A 584 8.60 -29.65 -3.00
C LEU A 584 7.59 -28.88 -3.89
N ALA A 585 8.08 -27.99 -4.78
CA ALA A 585 7.20 -27.16 -5.58
C ALA A 585 6.34 -27.92 -6.60
N PRO A 586 6.80 -29.02 -7.24
CA PRO A 586 5.96 -29.81 -8.15
C PRO A 586 4.69 -30.39 -7.48
N GLU A 587 4.73 -30.69 -6.18
CA GLU A 587 3.57 -31.19 -5.44
C GLU A 587 2.43 -30.16 -5.32
N ILE A 588 2.77 -28.86 -5.32
CA ILE A 588 1.78 -27.78 -5.19
C ILE A 588 1.42 -27.18 -6.54
N PHE A 589 2.37 -27.16 -7.45
CA PHE A 589 2.29 -26.51 -8.76
C PHE A 589 2.60 -27.55 -9.84
N PRO A 590 1.57 -28.25 -10.39
CA PRO A 590 1.77 -29.27 -11.43
C PRO A 590 2.53 -28.76 -12.65
N ASP A 591 2.36 -27.46 -12.96
CA ASP A 591 3.02 -26.78 -14.08
C ASP A 591 4.38 -26.15 -13.70
N PHE A 592 4.98 -26.57 -12.57
CA PHE A 592 6.18 -25.93 -12.02
C PHE A 592 7.33 -25.84 -13.03
N GLU A 593 7.62 -26.93 -13.75
CA GLU A 593 8.69 -26.99 -14.74
C GLU A 593 8.47 -26.07 -15.94
N SER A 594 7.23 -25.96 -16.43
CA SER A 594 6.87 -25.12 -17.56
C SER A 594 6.75 -23.64 -17.20
N GLU A 595 6.51 -23.33 -15.91
CA GLU A 595 6.28 -21.99 -15.39
C GLU A 595 7.37 -21.50 -14.42
N LYS A 596 8.55 -22.11 -14.48
CA LYS A 596 9.69 -21.62 -13.67
C LYS A 596 9.87 -20.13 -13.90
N LEU A 597 9.65 -19.34 -12.85
CA LEU A 597 9.87 -17.88 -12.88
C LEU A 597 11.36 -17.52 -12.96
N ILE A 598 12.21 -18.45 -12.54
CA ILE A 598 13.68 -18.32 -12.56
C ILE A 598 14.26 -19.66 -12.97
N THR A 599 15.00 -19.69 -14.06
CA THR A 599 15.73 -20.87 -14.51
C THR A 599 17.14 -20.82 -13.95
N HIS A 600 17.58 -21.86 -13.24
CA HIS A 600 18.92 -21.98 -12.63
C HIS A 600 19.91 -22.78 -13.51
N GLY A 601 19.65 -22.89 -14.82
CA GLY A 601 20.60 -23.46 -15.78
C GLY A 601 21.83 -22.56 -15.97
N SER A 602 22.95 -23.15 -16.41
CA SER A 602 24.21 -22.47 -16.62
C SER A 602 24.06 -21.15 -17.41
N PHE A 603 24.01 -20.05 -16.67
CA PHE A 603 24.01 -18.73 -17.25
C PHE A 603 25.43 -18.39 -17.75
N HIS A 604 25.68 -18.66 -19.01
CA HIS A 604 26.54 -17.79 -19.78
C HIS A 604 25.73 -16.52 -20.07
N ASP A 605 26.23 -15.35 -19.73
CA ASP A 605 25.63 -14.03 -19.94
C ASP A 605 25.12 -13.78 -21.38
N ASP A 606 25.68 -14.55 -22.35
CA ASP A 606 25.35 -14.48 -23.77
C ASP A 606 23.94 -15.06 -24.12
N ALA A 607 23.44 -16.04 -23.39
CA ALA A 607 22.13 -16.64 -23.67
C ALA A 607 20.95 -15.75 -23.26
N TYR A 608 21.12 -14.93 -22.22
CA TYR A 608 20.09 -13.96 -21.79
C TYR A 608 20.04 -12.74 -22.71
N GLN A 609 21.18 -12.26 -23.17
CA GLN A 609 21.28 -11.19 -24.19
C GLN A 609 20.75 -11.65 -25.55
N SER A 610 20.96 -12.91 -25.93
CA SER A 610 20.46 -13.47 -27.18
C SER A 610 18.94 -13.72 -27.14
N SER A 611 18.36 -14.14 -26.01
CA SER A 611 16.91 -14.31 -25.86
C SER A 611 16.16 -12.96 -25.80
N LEU A 612 16.80 -11.88 -25.35
CA LEU A 612 16.26 -10.51 -25.49
C LEU A 612 16.35 -9.98 -26.94
N LYS A 613 17.36 -10.42 -27.72
CA LYS A 613 17.52 -10.03 -29.13
C LYS A 613 16.71 -10.89 -30.09
N SER A 614 16.33 -12.12 -29.74
CA SER A 614 15.57 -13.04 -30.58
C SER A 614 14.05 -12.90 -30.46
N MET A 615 13.55 -11.95 -29.68
CA MET A 615 12.10 -11.61 -29.69
C MET A 615 11.77 -10.86 -30.98
N PRO A 616 10.86 -11.34 -31.81
CA PRO A 616 10.45 -10.63 -33.02
C PRO A 616 9.86 -9.26 -32.63
N SER A 617 10.52 -8.20 -33.10
CA SER A 617 10.00 -6.84 -33.07
C SER A 617 8.81 -6.75 -34.03
N THR A 618 7.60 -7.00 -33.53
CA THR A 618 6.39 -6.67 -34.28
C THR A 618 6.11 -5.19 -34.12
N SER A 619 6.78 -4.39 -34.92
CA SER A 619 6.35 -3.04 -35.23
C SER A 619 5.10 -3.13 -36.16
N PRO A 620 4.08 -2.30 -35.97
CA PRO A 620 2.99 -2.22 -36.93
C PRO A 620 3.52 -1.71 -38.27
N PRO A 621 2.92 -2.12 -39.43
CA PRO A 621 3.43 -1.74 -40.74
C PRO A 621 3.32 -0.23 -40.94
N SER A 622 4.47 0.44 -40.99
CA SER A 622 4.56 1.82 -41.40
C SER A 622 4.46 1.90 -42.91
N ARG A 623 3.54 2.72 -43.40
CA ARG A 623 3.40 3.13 -44.77
C ARG A 623 4.72 3.69 -45.31
N ASN A 624 5.17 3.14 -46.41
CA ASN A 624 6.29 3.61 -47.24
C ASN A 624 6.31 5.12 -47.40
N ARG A 625 7.44 5.73 -47.10
CA ARG A 625 7.93 6.90 -47.81
C ARG A 625 9.45 6.79 -47.98
N SER A 626 9.84 6.88 -49.22
CA SER A 626 11.16 6.69 -49.80
C SER A 626 12.25 7.63 -49.27
N GLU A 627 13.43 7.06 -49.19
CA GLU A 627 14.78 7.57 -49.45
C GLU A 627 15.17 8.99 -49.01
N SER A 628 16.18 9.08 -48.11
CA SER A 628 17.46 9.66 -48.54
C SER A 628 18.56 9.40 -47.49
N ARG A 629 19.72 9.12 -48.01
CA ARG A 629 21.04 8.86 -47.44
C ARG A 629 21.57 10.10 -46.71
N GLY A 630 22.18 9.94 -45.55
CA GLY A 630 22.93 10.99 -44.89
C GLY A 630 23.55 10.51 -43.55
N THR A 631 24.81 10.15 -43.62
CA THR A 631 25.77 10.09 -42.52
C THR A 631 25.81 11.42 -41.79
N GLU A 632 25.77 11.39 -40.44
CA GLU A 632 26.70 12.10 -39.58
C GLU A 632 26.18 12.07 -38.13
N GLY A 633 27.10 11.81 -37.18
CA GLY A 633 26.82 11.81 -35.78
C GLY A 633 26.51 13.24 -35.28
N ASP A 634 25.46 13.37 -34.53
CA ASP A 634 25.18 14.60 -33.78
C ASP A 634 24.87 14.28 -32.34
N SER A 635 25.86 14.52 -31.51
CA SER A 635 25.75 14.55 -30.05
C SER A 635 25.05 15.84 -29.64
N ARG A 636 23.70 15.85 -29.66
CA ARG A 636 22.94 16.97 -29.10
C ARG A 636 22.92 16.93 -27.59
N PRO A 637 23.17 18.04 -26.90
CA PRO A 637 23.03 18.12 -25.45
C PRO A 637 21.54 17.96 -25.10
N ARG A 638 21.26 17.03 -24.15
CA ARG A 638 19.90 16.82 -23.61
C ARG A 638 19.34 18.13 -23.05
N GLY A 639 18.31 18.64 -23.67
CA GLY A 639 17.67 19.88 -23.29
C GLY A 639 17.02 19.83 -21.90
N PHE A 640 16.87 21.01 -21.30
CA PHE A 640 16.30 21.26 -19.98
C PHE A 640 14.91 20.62 -19.76
N GLY A 641 14.18 20.28 -20.84
CA GLY A 641 12.89 19.57 -20.81
C GLY A 641 12.95 18.13 -20.28
N ASP A 642 14.09 17.45 -20.36
CA ASP A 642 14.25 16.09 -19.84
C ASP A 642 14.45 16.04 -18.33
N LEU A 643 14.81 17.17 -17.69
CA LEU A 643 14.92 17.32 -16.24
C LEU A 643 13.56 17.47 -15.53
N ILE A 644 12.52 17.85 -16.26
CA ILE A 644 11.17 18.12 -15.73
C ILE A 644 10.20 16.96 -15.98
N LYS A 645 10.63 15.92 -16.71
CA LYS A 645 9.77 14.72 -16.81
C LYS A 645 9.51 14.18 -15.41
N PRO A 646 8.23 14.08 -14.99
CA PRO A 646 7.90 13.39 -13.76
C PRO A 646 8.57 12.02 -13.81
N LEU A 647 8.95 11.51 -12.65
CA LEU A 647 9.54 10.18 -12.45
C LEU A 647 8.61 9.14 -13.05
N THR A 648 8.69 8.96 -14.35
CA THR A 648 7.83 8.05 -15.10
C THR A 648 8.14 6.63 -14.67
N ILE A 649 7.13 5.96 -14.20
CA ILE A 649 6.87 4.53 -14.34
C ILE A 649 7.51 4.06 -15.63
N GLY A 650 8.23 2.94 -15.58
CA GLY A 650 8.83 2.31 -16.76
C GLY A 650 7.89 2.42 -17.96
N SER A 651 8.41 2.64 -19.13
CA SER A 651 7.64 3.11 -20.29
C SER A 651 6.32 2.35 -20.42
N PRO A 652 5.24 2.99 -20.87
CA PRO A 652 3.96 2.31 -21.10
C PRO A 652 4.10 1.09 -22.03
N GLU A 653 5.15 1.05 -22.84
CA GLU A 653 5.51 -0.06 -23.74
C GLU A 653 6.00 -1.29 -22.98
N ASP A 654 6.85 -1.14 -21.95
CA ASP A 654 7.32 -2.25 -21.11
C ASP A 654 6.20 -2.87 -20.27
N LEU A 655 5.28 -2.04 -19.78
CA LEU A 655 4.09 -2.49 -19.05
C LEU A 655 3.08 -3.18 -19.98
N GLY A 656 2.92 -2.68 -21.20
CA GLY A 656 2.08 -3.27 -22.23
C GLY A 656 2.57 -4.66 -22.62
N GLU A 657 3.87 -4.85 -22.73
CA GLU A 657 4.48 -6.13 -23.13
C GLU A 657 4.41 -7.19 -22.02
N VAL A 658 4.69 -6.81 -20.77
CA VAL A 658 4.55 -7.71 -19.60
C VAL A 658 3.08 -8.11 -19.40
N ASN A 659 2.15 -7.14 -19.48
CA ASN A 659 0.72 -7.41 -19.38
C ASN A 659 0.21 -8.27 -20.56
N ARG A 660 0.77 -8.10 -21.77
CA ARG A 660 0.42 -8.92 -22.95
C ARG A 660 0.90 -10.36 -22.78
N LYS A 661 2.16 -10.59 -22.35
CA LYS A 661 2.71 -11.93 -22.07
C LYS A 661 1.93 -12.66 -20.99
N ILE A 662 1.53 -11.95 -19.92
CA ILE A 662 0.68 -12.51 -18.87
C ILE A 662 -0.72 -12.84 -19.40
N ARG A 663 -1.29 -11.99 -20.25
CA ARG A 663 -2.61 -12.23 -20.87
C ARG A 663 -2.58 -13.40 -21.83
N ASP A 664 -1.56 -13.49 -22.66
CA ASP A 664 -1.40 -14.57 -23.64
C ASP A 664 -1.20 -15.91 -22.92
N SER A 665 -0.41 -15.95 -21.85
CA SER A 665 -0.24 -17.16 -21.03
C SER A 665 -1.53 -17.57 -20.31
N MET A 666 -2.39 -16.61 -19.91
CA MET A 666 -3.70 -16.90 -19.29
C MET A 666 -4.76 -17.32 -20.31
N GLN A 667 -4.72 -16.78 -21.53
CA GLN A 667 -5.60 -17.23 -22.62
C GLN A 667 -5.24 -18.64 -23.07
N ASP A 668 -3.95 -18.99 -23.13
CA ASP A 668 -3.49 -20.34 -23.43
C ASP A 668 -3.91 -21.34 -22.33
N ARG A 669 -3.90 -20.95 -21.05
CA ARG A 669 -4.45 -21.76 -19.95
C ARG A 669 -5.95 -21.97 -20.10
N GLY A 670 -6.70 -20.93 -20.45
CA GLY A 670 -8.15 -21.04 -20.71
C GLY A 670 -8.48 -21.99 -21.87
N ARG A 671 -7.65 -21.96 -22.92
CA ARG A 671 -7.77 -22.88 -24.07
C ARG A 671 -7.40 -24.33 -23.70
N ARG A 672 -6.34 -24.54 -22.92
CA ARG A 672 -5.93 -25.88 -22.45
C ARG A 672 -6.95 -26.49 -21.51
N ARG A 673 -7.51 -25.71 -20.57
CA ARG A 673 -8.60 -26.16 -19.68
C ARG A 673 -9.84 -26.55 -20.47
N ARG A 674 -10.31 -25.73 -21.41
CA ARG A 674 -11.44 -26.08 -22.27
C ARG A 674 -11.17 -27.34 -23.10
N LYS A 675 -9.91 -27.57 -23.51
CA LYS A 675 -9.55 -28.78 -24.27
C LYS A 675 -9.49 -30.02 -23.36
N SER A 676 -9.09 -29.87 -22.09
CA SER A 676 -9.12 -30.96 -21.10
C SER A 676 -10.57 -31.28 -20.72
N ASP A 677 -11.39 -30.26 -20.46
CA ASP A 677 -12.81 -30.45 -20.12
C ASP A 677 -13.60 -31.13 -21.28
N LEU A 678 -13.30 -30.78 -22.55
CA LEU A 678 -13.87 -31.47 -23.73
C LEU A 678 -13.36 -32.89 -23.90
N MET A 679 -12.10 -33.19 -23.56
CA MET A 679 -11.56 -34.55 -23.60
C MET A 679 -12.12 -35.42 -22.48
N ASP A 680 -12.42 -34.82 -21.32
CA ASP A 680 -13.07 -35.53 -20.21
C ASP A 680 -14.57 -35.78 -20.48
N GLU A 681 -15.28 -34.86 -21.18
CA GLU A 681 -16.64 -35.05 -21.67
C GLU A 681 -16.70 -36.14 -22.75
N ASP A 682 -15.79 -36.10 -23.73
CA ASP A 682 -15.71 -37.15 -24.79
C ASP A 682 -15.35 -38.53 -24.19
N ALA A 683 -14.54 -38.58 -23.14
CA ALA A 683 -14.20 -39.84 -22.44
C ALA A 683 -15.40 -40.40 -21.66
N ALA A 684 -16.17 -39.53 -21.00
CA ALA A 684 -17.38 -39.90 -20.28
C ALA A 684 -18.49 -40.38 -21.22
N GLU A 685 -18.67 -39.75 -22.39
CA GLU A 685 -19.60 -40.24 -23.43
C GLU A 685 -19.17 -41.57 -24.06
N ALA A 686 -17.85 -41.81 -24.16
CA ALA A 686 -17.32 -43.09 -24.65
C ALA A 686 -17.47 -44.23 -23.66
N GLU A 687 -17.42 -43.97 -22.34
CA GLU A 687 -17.73 -44.94 -21.29
C GLU A 687 -19.23 -45.24 -21.22
N GLU A 688 -20.11 -44.26 -21.33
CA GLU A 688 -21.56 -44.46 -21.33
C GLU A 688 -22.06 -45.25 -22.57
N LYS A 689 -21.34 -45.16 -23.70
CA LYS A 689 -21.61 -45.98 -24.90
C LYS A 689 -21.07 -47.41 -24.81
N LYS A 690 -20.19 -47.73 -23.86
CA LYS A 690 -19.69 -49.08 -23.62
C LYS A 690 -20.58 -49.90 -22.66
N ASP A 691 -21.34 -49.19 -21.84
CA ASP A 691 -22.27 -49.83 -20.88
C ASP A 691 -23.71 -49.98 -21.40
N ARG A 692 -23.96 -49.55 -22.64
CA ARG A 692 -25.16 -49.86 -23.41
C ARG A 692 -24.84 -50.92 -24.49
#